data_49dd10277b7e0b6b9a30dc686a4c5629
#
_entry.id   49dd10277b7e0b6b9a30dc686a4c5629
#
_cell.length_a   1.000
_cell.length_b   1.000
_cell.length_c   1.000
_cell.angle_alpha   90.00
_cell.angle_beta   90.00
_cell.angle_gamma   90.00
#
_symmetry.space_group_name_H-M   'P 1'
#
loop_
_entity.id
_entity.type
_entity.pdbx_description
1 polymer ?
#
loop_
_entity_poly.entity_id
_entity_poly.type
_entity_poly.pdbx_seq_one_letter_code
_entity_poly.pdbx_strand_id
1 'polypeptide(L)'
;MCWAMRRVVAASLCFATCLALAPSAEAALRFKRCGPYGFACARLSVPLDRSGAVPGRVSLLVRRVRARRRGGATRPPLFVLAGGPGQSATEAFGPDALGVLFPAYRNRDLVIFDQRGTGRSGLLRCPRLERANLLRAGAAAGACARRLGARRAFYTSRDSDDDLDAIRAQLGAQRVALYGTSYGTKVALGYALRYPARVERLVLDSTVEANGPDPFYLDAIDAVPRALGSLCRRRCPWTSDPVADLAGLVDRLARGPLRGRVVDRRGRTRVRRLTRVDVFSILLAGDFDPALRAAFPGSVRAALSGDATPLLRLRRRAFAVDAEPPPPRLLSSGVYAATTCEETRLPWARSTPPDPAERHRQAAANAATIPDSEFEPFDRATSLASDTLNLCDRWPHSPLAPDFGPGPLPDVPVLLLEGEDDLRTPVENARRVAQLFPRSRLVVAPATGHSALGSDFSGCTDRAFARFFEERAVPTRCPRGRRPFQPSPPPPRRLADVAPLQGTSGLRGRTLAAVKLTLRDVAEDSVTELIFDPDDPDIARGGGLRAGHYRIDGHNTLELDGVAFVPGVTLSGRLEHFGERRERGRLRVSGSAAPHGLLRLNRQRARGTLGGRRVRVHLNARSAVRSLAAKRDRWPLPPGVP
;
A
#
# COMPACT_ATOMS: atom_id res chain seq x y z
N MET A 1 3.05 11.71 106.52
CA MET A 1 2.61 13.04 106.27
C MET A 1 3.05 13.51 104.86
N CYS A 2 2.04 13.73 104.00
CA CYS A 2 1.93 14.76 102.97
C CYS A 2 3.13 14.84 101.98
N TRP A 3 3.00 14.91 100.70
CA TRP A 3 1.91 15.40 99.81
C TRP A 3 2.26 14.96 98.38
N ALA A 4 1.24 14.68 97.59
CA ALA A 4 1.28 14.30 96.16
C ALA A 4 1.54 15.51 95.26
N MET A 5 2.28 15.27 94.19
CA MET A 5 2.28 16.17 93.04
C MET A 5 2.11 15.38 91.74
N ARG A 6 0.95 15.51 91.13
CA ARG A 6 0.57 14.98 89.80
C ARG A 6 1.33 15.72 88.72
N ARG A 7 2.03 15.01 87.83
CA ARG A 7 2.46 15.53 86.53
C ARG A 7 1.52 15.03 85.44
N VAL A 8 0.80 15.97 84.80
CA VAL A 8 0.02 15.73 83.59
C VAL A 8 0.95 15.67 82.39
N VAL A 9 1.02 14.51 81.71
CA VAL A 9 1.71 14.36 80.41
C VAL A 9 0.64 14.58 79.34
N ALA A 10 0.76 15.70 78.58
CA ALA A 10 -0.04 15.97 77.39
C ALA A 10 0.53 15.13 76.24
N ALA A 11 -0.21 14.14 75.78
CA ALA A 11 0.08 13.39 74.55
C ALA A 11 -0.44 14.18 73.35
N SER A 12 0.46 14.78 72.57
CA SER A 12 0.14 15.39 71.25
C SER A 12 -0.01 14.27 70.22
N LEU A 13 -1.23 13.94 69.81
CA LEU A 13 -1.47 13.11 68.64
C LEU A 13 -1.25 13.94 67.39
N CYS A 14 -0.16 13.68 66.67
CA CYS A 14 0.05 14.07 65.26
C CYS A 14 -0.82 13.19 64.36
N PHE A 15 -1.99 13.68 63.91
CA PHE A 15 -2.72 13.10 62.80
C PHE A 15 -2.00 13.42 61.51
N ALA A 16 -1.16 12.51 61.00
CA ALA A 16 -0.66 12.55 59.63
C ALA A 16 -1.78 12.15 58.68
N THR A 17 -2.46 13.14 58.10
CA THR A 17 -3.42 12.96 57.02
C THR A 17 -2.63 12.53 55.76
N CYS A 18 -2.55 11.23 55.49
CA CYS A 18 -2.23 10.72 54.16
C CYS A 18 -3.37 11.12 53.21
N LEU A 19 -3.18 12.23 52.49
CA LEU A 19 -3.95 12.48 51.28
C LEU A 19 -3.55 11.43 50.25
N ALA A 20 -4.28 10.32 50.19
CA ALA A 20 -4.29 9.43 49.06
C ALA A 20 -4.78 10.25 47.85
N LEU A 21 -3.86 10.65 46.97
CA LEU A 21 -4.19 11.16 45.64
C LEU A 21 -5.01 10.07 44.93
N ALA A 22 -6.34 10.14 45.03
CA ALA A 22 -7.20 9.33 44.20
C ALA A 22 -6.81 9.61 42.73
N PRO A 23 -6.58 8.58 41.90
CA PRO A 23 -6.35 8.80 40.50
C PRO A 23 -7.56 9.57 39.97
N SER A 24 -7.30 10.75 39.39
CA SER A 24 -8.33 11.57 38.76
C SER A 24 -9.05 10.66 37.74
N ALA A 25 -10.33 10.43 37.97
CA ALA A 25 -11.20 9.72 37.04
C ALA A 25 -11.09 10.45 35.69
N GLU A 26 -10.31 9.91 34.78
CA GLU A 26 -10.13 10.49 33.45
C GLU A 26 -11.50 10.52 32.78
N ALA A 27 -11.96 11.71 32.41
CA ALA A 27 -13.32 11.92 31.92
C ALA A 27 -13.59 11.05 30.67
N ALA A 28 -14.66 10.24 30.73
CA ALA A 28 -15.07 9.37 29.63
C ALA A 28 -15.11 10.11 28.28
N LEU A 29 -14.73 9.44 27.19
CA LEU A 29 -14.71 10.01 25.84
C LEU A 29 -16.07 10.61 25.47
N ARG A 30 -16.12 11.90 25.24
CA ARG A 30 -17.32 12.62 24.80
C ARG A 30 -17.36 12.70 23.28
N PHE A 31 -18.18 11.86 22.65
CA PHE A 31 -18.34 11.82 21.20
C PHE A 31 -19.34 12.87 20.72
N LYS A 32 -18.93 13.68 19.72
CA LYS A 32 -19.77 14.63 18.98
C LYS A 32 -19.85 14.21 17.52
N ARG A 33 -20.97 14.46 16.84
CA ARG A 33 -21.09 14.20 15.38
C ARG A 33 -20.00 14.98 14.63
N CYS A 34 -19.30 14.30 13.70
CA CYS A 34 -18.14 14.87 13.00
C CYS A 34 -18.10 14.53 11.51
N GLY A 35 -19.24 14.43 10.89
CA GLY A 35 -19.37 14.16 9.47
C GLY A 35 -20.63 13.37 9.12
N PRO A 36 -20.82 13.02 7.84
CA PRO A 36 -21.90 12.15 7.38
C PRO A 36 -21.72 10.70 7.87
N TYR A 37 -22.60 9.82 7.47
CA TYR A 37 -22.52 8.37 7.69
C TYR A 37 -22.51 7.91 9.15
N GLY A 38 -22.98 8.76 10.08
CA GLY A 38 -23.06 8.42 11.51
C GLY A 38 -21.72 8.48 12.24
N PHE A 39 -20.71 9.11 11.67
CA PHE A 39 -19.43 9.34 12.35
C PHE A 39 -19.61 10.28 13.56
N ALA A 40 -19.07 9.84 14.69
CA ALA A 40 -18.91 10.66 15.89
C ALA A 40 -17.45 10.64 16.34
N CYS A 41 -16.91 11.81 16.70
CA CYS A 41 -15.51 11.99 17.05
C CYS A 41 -15.35 12.40 18.50
N ALA A 42 -14.28 11.94 19.12
CA ALA A 42 -13.78 12.38 20.42
C ALA A 42 -12.27 12.58 20.36
N ARG A 43 -11.72 13.25 21.36
CA ARG A 43 -10.27 13.36 21.54
C ARG A 43 -9.86 12.79 22.87
N LEU A 44 -8.78 12.01 22.86
CA LEU A 44 -8.11 11.49 24.04
C LEU A 44 -6.69 12.07 24.12
N SER A 45 -6.37 12.73 25.22
CA SER A 45 -5.02 13.20 25.48
C SER A 45 -4.24 12.12 26.22
N VAL A 46 -3.12 11.66 25.65
CA VAL A 46 -2.23 10.65 26.25
C VAL A 46 -0.83 11.22 26.44
N PRO A 47 -0.04 10.74 27.40
CA PRO A 47 1.37 11.11 27.50
C PRO A 47 2.14 10.77 26.23
N LEU A 48 3.09 11.60 25.82
CA LEU A 48 4.05 11.24 24.77
C LEU A 48 4.90 10.07 25.23
N ASP A 49 5.50 10.21 26.38
CA ASP A 49 6.28 9.19 27.10
C ASP A 49 5.55 8.82 28.39
N ARG A 50 5.19 7.55 28.53
CA ARG A 50 4.49 7.03 29.72
C ARG A 50 5.38 6.89 30.94
N SER A 51 6.71 6.87 30.76
CA SER A 51 7.67 6.94 31.88
C SER A 51 7.77 8.34 32.47
N GLY A 52 7.34 9.38 31.72
CA GLY A 52 7.46 10.78 32.12
C GLY A 52 8.84 11.42 31.91
N ALA A 53 9.83 10.67 31.44
CA ALA A 53 11.18 11.17 31.21
C ALA A 53 11.24 12.22 30.10
N VAL A 54 10.41 12.10 29.07
CA VAL A 54 10.27 13.09 28.00
C VAL A 54 8.91 13.74 28.10
N PRO A 55 8.84 15.05 28.41
CA PRO A 55 7.57 15.74 28.61
C PRO A 55 6.81 15.90 27.29
N GLY A 56 5.50 15.93 27.39
CA GLY A 56 4.58 16.17 26.28
C GLY A 56 3.34 15.27 26.31
N ARG A 57 2.36 15.66 25.51
CA ARG A 57 1.12 14.89 25.33
C ARG A 57 0.76 14.81 23.85
N VAL A 58 0.05 13.76 23.48
CA VAL A 58 -0.51 13.56 22.14
C VAL A 58 -2.04 13.55 22.26
N SER A 59 -2.71 14.34 21.42
CA SER A 59 -4.17 14.38 21.36
C SER A 59 -4.65 13.46 20.24
N LEU A 60 -5.09 12.25 20.58
CA LEU A 60 -5.58 11.24 19.65
C LEU A 60 -6.97 11.60 19.14
N LEU A 61 -7.18 11.54 17.82
CA LEU A 61 -8.51 11.58 17.23
C LEU A 61 -9.09 10.18 17.21
N VAL A 62 -10.24 10.00 17.85
CA VAL A 62 -11.02 8.75 17.85
C VAL A 62 -12.34 9.00 17.15
N ARG A 63 -12.59 8.26 16.07
CA ARG A 63 -13.85 8.25 15.32
C ARG A 63 -14.61 6.96 15.62
N ARG A 64 -15.91 7.06 15.86
CA ARG A 64 -16.78 5.92 16.15
C ARG A 64 -17.99 5.91 15.22
N VAL A 65 -18.35 4.71 14.74
CA VAL A 65 -19.66 4.42 14.16
C VAL A 65 -20.36 3.44 15.09
N ARG A 66 -21.57 3.75 15.52
CA ARG A 66 -22.33 2.87 16.40
C ARG A 66 -22.81 1.62 15.68
N ALA A 67 -22.97 0.53 16.42
CA ALA A 67 -23.59 -0.69 15.94
C ALA A 67 -24.96 -0.41 15.28
N ARG A 68 -25.21 -1.07 14.14
CA ARG A 68 -26.46 -0.88 13.36
C ARG A 68 -27.64 -1.69 13.86
N ARG A 69 -27.43 -2.62 14.78
CA ARG A 69 -28.51 -3.41 15.38
C ARG A 69 -29.40 -2.54 16.27
N ARG A 70 -30.73 -2.75 16.21
CA ARG A 70 -31.65 -2.18 17.21
C ARG A 70 -31.26 -2.66 18.61
N GLY A 71 -31.15 -1.73 19.59
CA GLY A 71 -30.64 -2.03 20.92
C GLY A 71 -29.11 -1.87 21.09
N GLY A 72 -28.39 -1.48 20.02
CA GLY A 72 -26.96 -1.13 20.09
C GLY A 72 -25.99 -2.31 19.98
N ALA A 73 -24.77 -2.10 20.45
CA ALA A 73 -23.70 -3.09 20.39
C ALA A 73 -23.93 -4.24 21.40
N THR A 74 -23.79 -5.49 20.93
CA THR A 74 -23.88 -6.70 21.75
C THR A 74 -22.57 -7.46 21.82
N ARG A 75 -21.55 -6.98 21.12
CA ARG A 75 -20.20 -7.55 21.03
C ARG A 75 -19.15 -6.48 21.33
N PRO A 76 -17.94 -6.85 21.72
CA PRO A 76 -16.82 -5.92 21.89
C PRO A 76 -16.59 -5.06 20.65
N PRO A 77 -16.14 -3.79 20.80
CA PRO A 77 -15.91 -2.89 19.68
C PRO A 77 -14.82 -3.43 18.74
N LEU A 78 -14.95 -3.12 17.44
CA LEU A 78 -13.91 -3.37 16.45
C LEU A 78 -13.03 -2.14 16.30
N PHE A 79 -11.75 -2.28 16.58
CA PHE A 79 -10.75 -1.27 16.27
C PHE A 79 -10.12 -1.53 14.91
N VAL A 80 -9.93 -0.47 14.13
CA VAL A 80 -9.36 -0.51 12.78
C VAL A 80 -8.00 0.21 12.78
N LEU A 81 -6.96 -0.50 12.35
CA LEU A 81 -5.57 -0.08 12.38
C LEU A 81 -5.04 0.05 10.95
N ALA A 82 -4.63 1.27 10.57
CA ALA A 82 -4.08 1.54 9.25
C ALA A 82 -2.62 1.10 9.12
N GLY A 83 -2.17 1.00 7.89
CA GLY A 83 -0.82 0.61 7.52
C GLY A 83 0.19 1.75 7.46
N GLY A 84 1.12 1.61 6.58
CA GLY A 84 2.25 2.51 6.37
C GLY A 84 3.56 1.91 6.85
N PRO A 85 4.11 2.26 8.04
CA PRO A 85 3.58 3.14 9.11
C PRO A 85 3.32 4.58 8.67
N GLY A 86 2.51 5.30 9.46
CA GLY A 86 2.26 6.73 9.21
C GLY A 86 0.96 7.06 8.47
N GLN A 87 0.20 6.07 7.99
CA GLN A 87 -1.10 6.31 7.36
C GLN A 87 -2.16 6.70 8.39
N SER A 88 -2.95 7.72 8.07
CA SER A 88 -4.12 8.10 8.86
C SER A 88 -5.25 7.08 8.70
N ALA A 89 -5.67 6.46 9.80
CA ALA A 89 -6.78 5.52 9.77
C ALA A 89 -8.12 6.22 9.45
N THR A 90 -8.33 7.44 9.95
CA THR A 90 -9.58 8.19 9.72
C THR A 90 -9.73 8.68 8.27
N GLU A 91 -8.63 8.83 7.51
CA GLU A 91 -8.68 9.13 6.07
C GLU A 91 -8.75 7.83 5.25
N ALA A 92 -7.97 6.79 5.61
CA ALA A 92 -7.96 5.52 4.90
C ALA A 92 -9.27 4.73 5.01
N PHE A 93 -9.91 4.77 6.18
CA PHE A 93 -11.19 4.11 6.44
C PHE A 93 -12.33 5.14 6.46
N GLY A 94 -12.47 5.84 5.34
CA GLY A 94 -13.55 6.76 5.07
C GLY A 94 -14.89 6.06 4.76
N PRO A 95 -15.86 6.78 4.20
CA PRO A 95 -17.19 6.25 3.88
C PRO A 95 -17.18 4.97 3.05
N ASP A 96 -16.30 4.87 2.06
CA ASP A 96 -16.22 3.73 1.14
C ASP A 96 -15.82 2.42 1.86
N ALA A 97 -14.97 2.51 2.88
CA ALA A 97 -14.57 1.37 3.69
C ALA A 97 -15.72 0.84 4.58
N LEU A 98 -16.73 1.67 4.90
CA LEU A 98 -17.86 1.24 5.73
C LEU A 98 -18.66 0.12 5.10
N GLY A 99 -18.77 0.08 3.75
CA GLY A 99 -19.43 -1.00 3.03
C GLY A 99 -18.74 -2.35 3.25
N VAL A 100 -17.41 -2.38 3.10
CA VAL A 100 -16.58 -3.57 3.28
C VAL A 100 -16.57 -4.05 4.74
N LEU A 101 -16.49 -3.12 5.69
CA LEU A 101 -16.44 -3.41 7.12
C LEU A 101 -17.83 -3.69 7.74
N PHE A 102 -18.93 -3.46 7.01
CA PHE A 102 -20.29 -3.58 7.53
C PHE A 102 -20.59 -4.90 8.25
N PRO A 103 -20.19 -6.08 7.75
CA PRO A 103 -20.44 -7.34 8.46
C PRO A 103 -19.87 -7.34 9.88
N ALA A 104 -18.73 -6.66 10.09
CA ALA A 104 -18.07 -6.61 11.39
C ALA A 104 -18.76 -5.66 12.39
N TYR A 105 -19.25 -4.48 11.95
CA TYR A 105 -19.83 -3.51 12.85
C TYR A 105 -21.38 -3.53 12.90
N ARG A 106 -22.01 -4.56 12.33
CA ARG A 106 -23.47 -4.72 12.41
C ARG A 106 -23.98 -4.82 13.85
N ASN A 107 -23.23 -5.50 14.73
CA ASN A 107 -23.58 -5.76 16.14
C ASN A 107 -22.50 -5.30 17.14
N ARG A 108 -21.53 -4.50 16.72
CA ARG A 108 -20.48 -3.91 17.54
C ARG A 108 -20.17 -2.49 17.08
N ASP A 109 -19.69 -1.65 17.96
CA ASP A 109 -19.20 -0.32 17.56
C ASP A 109 -17.93 -0.46 16.72
N LEU A 110 -17.81 0.33 15.66
CA LEU A 110 -16.59 0.48 14.88
C LEU A 110 -15.79 1.68 15.42
N VAL A 111 -14.55 1.46 15.78
CA VAL A 111 -13.65 2.48 16.31
C VAL A 111 -12.45 2.63 15.36
N ILE A 112 -12.28 3.81 14.81
CA ILE A 112 -11.18 4.16 13.91
C ILE A 112 -10.41 5.29 14.60
N PHE A 113 -9.14 5.11 14.88
CA PHE A 113 -8.35 6.18 15.47
C PHE A 113 -7.05 6.40 14.67
N ASP A 114 -6.69 7.65 14.52
CA ASP A 114 -5.38 7.98 13.98
C ASP A 114 -4.32 7.63 15.03
N GLN A 115 -3.38 6.75 14.68
CA GLN A 115 -2.25 6.44 15.54
C GLN A 115 -1.45 7.73 15.81
N ARG A 116 -0.73 7.78 16.94
CA ARG A 116 0.06 8.95 17.33
C ARG A 116 0.96 9.45 16.19
N GLY A 117 0.97 10.75 15.96
CA GLY A 117 1.75 11.38 14.91
C GLY A 117 1.16 11.29 13.50
N THR A 118 0.00 10.63 13.33
CA THR A 118 -0.68 10.53 12.02
C THR A 118 -1.94 11.38 11.97
N GLY A 119 -2.42 11.69 10.79
CA GLY A 119 -3.70 12.32 10.55
C GLY A 119 -3.95 13.56 11.42
N ARG A 120 -4.93 13.45 12.30
CA ARG A 120 -5.28 14.51 13.27
C ARG A 120 -4.84 14.17 14.70
N SER A 121 -4.01 13.15 14.89
CA SER A 121 -3.46 12.73 16.19
C SER A 121 -2.03 13.24 16.41
N GLY A 122 -1.88 14.58 16.43
CA GLY A 122 -0.58 15.21 16.67
C GLY A 122 0.39 15.02 15.50
N LEU A 123 -0.06 15.25 14.26
CA LEU A 123 0.65 15.01 13.00
C LEU A 123 2.14 15.36 13.06
N LEU A 124 2.99 14.37 12.88
CA LEU A 124 4.45 14.49 12.87
C LEU A 124 4.93 14.93 11.50
N ARG A 125 5.24 16.21 11.36
CA ARG A 125 5.67 16.84 10.11
C ARG A 125 7.18 16.82 9.95
N CYS A 126 7.64 16.40 8.77
CA CYS A 126 9.04 16.48 8.35
C CYS A 126 9.13 17.03 6.91
N PRO A 127 8.98 18.37 6.70
CA PRO A 127 8.79 18.95 5.37
C PRO A 127 9.86 18.62 4.32
N ARG A 128 11.12 18.39 4.75
CA ARG A 128 12.19 17.95 3.84
C ARG A 128 11.98 16.49 3.41
N LEU A 129 11.56 15.63 4.34
CA LEU A 129 11.30 14.22 4.08
C LEU A 129 10.02 14.02 3.25
N GLU A 130 9.00 14.83 3.47
CA GLU A 130 7.74 14.83 2.71
C GLU A 130 7.94 15.07 1.21
N ARG A 131 9.04 15.72 0.82
CA ARG A 131 9.43 15.99 -0.57
C ARG A 131 10.58 15.13 -1.09
N ALA A 132 11.14 14.27 -0.24
CA ALA A 132 12.28 13.44 -0.60
C ALA A 132 11.86 12.19 -1.38
N ASN A 133 12.71 11.74 -2.29
CA ASN A 133 12.61 10.41 -2.84
C ASN A 133 13.09 9.39 -1.78
N LEU A 134 12.31 8.37 -1.49
CA LEU A 134 12.59 7.38 -0.43
C LEU A 134 13.97 6.72 -0.59
N LEU A 135 14.40 6.41 -1.82
CA LEU A 135 15.73 5.85 -2.08
C LEU A 135 16.90 6.80 -1.72
N ARG A 136 16.64 8.06 -1.40
CA ARG A 136 17.64 9.08 -1.05
C ARG A 136 17.20 9.91 0.16
N ALA A 137 16.34 9.33 1.00
CA ALA A 137 15.70 10.05 2.08
C ALA A 137 16.58 10.22 3.34
N GLY A 138 17.70 9.49 3.46
CA GLY A 138 18.51 9.44 4.69
C GLY A 138 18.91 10.80 5.26
N ALA A 139 19.40 11.72 4.43
CA ALA A 139 19.76 13.07 4.88
C ALA A 139 18.54 13.85 5.42
N ALA A 140 17.38 13.71 4.77
CA ALA A 140 16.14 14.36 5.22
C ALA A 140 15.58 13.70 6.49
N ALA A 141 15.67 12.37 6.60
CA ALA A 141 15.29 11.60 7.79
C ALA A 141 16.20 11.94 8.98
N GLY A 142 17.52 11.99 8.80
CA GLY A 142 18.46 12.41 9.84
C GLY A 142 18.21 13.86 10.32
N ALA A 143 17.90 14.79 9.40
CA ALA A 143 17.52 16.16 9.77
C ALA A 143 16.19 16.19 10.55
N CYS A 144 15.22 15.33 10.18
CA CYS A 144 13.98 15.18 10.93
C CYS A 144 14.25 14.64 12.34
N ALA A 145 15.06 13.59 12.48
CA ALA A 145 15.43 12.99 13.76
C ALA A 145 16.07 13.99 14.72
N ARG A 146 17.04 14.80 14.23
CA ARG A 146 17.67 15.84 15.04
C ARG A 146 16.66 16.89 15.52
N ARG A 147 15.72 17.30 14.68
CA ARG A 147 14.66 18.24 15.06
C ARG A 147 13.72 17.67 16.13
N LEU A 148 13.40 16.38 16.06
CA LEU A 148 12.54 15.71 17.03
C LEU A 148 13.24 15.47 18.37
N GLY A 149 14.57 15.37 18.38
CA GLY A 149 15.32 15.04 19.59
C GLY A 149 14.86 13.72 20.20
N ALA A 150 14.76 13.64 21.52
CA ALA A 150 14.32 12.45 22.25
C ALA A 150 12.87 12.02 21.88
N ARG A 151 12.03 12.95 21.45
CA ARG A 151 10.63 12.66 21.10
C ARG A 151 10.47 11.63 19.99
N ARG A 152 11.49 11.47 19.11
CA ARG A 152 11.43 10.51 17.98
C ARG A 152 11.19 9.06 18.40
N ALA A 153 11.59 8.69 19.63
CA ALA A 153 11.51 7.34 20.17
C ALA A 153 10.09 6.89 20.55
N PHE A 154 9.12 7.81 20.56
CA PHE A 154 7.77 7.57 21.11
C PHE A 154 6.68 7.53 20.04
N TYR A 155 7.01 7.06 18.84
CA TYR A 155 6.06 6.85 17.73
C TYR A 155 6.16 5.40 17.22
N THR A 156 6.25 4.46 18.16
CA THR A 156 6.41 3.03 17.89
C THR A 156 5.07 2.30 17.92
N SER A 157 5.06 1.04 17.43
CA SER A 157 3.90 0.15 17.56
C SER A 157 3.54 -0.10 19.03
N ARG A 158 4.55 -0.21 19.94
CA ARG A 158 4.30 -0.35 21.39
C ARG A 158 3.56 0.85 21.97
N ASP A 159 3.93 2.06 21.56
CA ASP A 159 3.23 3.26 21.97
C ASP A 159 1.80 3.31 21.42
N SER A 160 1.59 2.82 20.20
CA SER A 160 0.26 2.70 19.58
C SER A 160 -0.61 1.66 20.26
N ASP A 161 -0.03 0.56 20.77
CA ASP A 161 -0.71 -0.45 21.58
C ASP A 161 -1.23 0.16 22.90
N ASP A 162 -0.37 0.94 23.56
CA ASP A 162 -0.76 1.62 24.81
C ASP A 162 -1.84 2.68 24.58
N ASP A 163 -1.82 3.36 23.43
CA ASP A 163 -2.85 4.31 23.04
C ASP A 163 -4.18 3.61 22.76
N LEU A 164 -4.14 2.48 22.06
CA LEU A 164 -5.30 1.64 21.78
C LEU A 164 -5.93 1.19 23.12
N ASP A 165 -5.10 0.73 24.06
CA ASP A 165 -5.58 0.30 25.36
C ASP A 165 -6.19 1.42 26.17
N ALA A 166 -5.62 2.61 26.14
CA ALA A 166 -6.19 3.79 26.75
C ALA A 166 -7.57 4.14 26.17
N ILE A 167 -7.72 4.07 24.83
CA ILE A 167 -9.02 4.28 24.17
C ILE A 167 -10.02 3.19 24.59
N ARG A 168 -9.60 1.91 24.61
CA ARG A 168 -10.43 0.78 25.07
C ARG A 168 -10.96 1.02 26.48
N ALA A 169 -10.09 1.40 27.40
CA ALA A 169 -10.44 1.68 28.79
C ALA A 169 -11.48 2.84 28.89
N GLN A 170 -11.25 3.92 28.15
CA GLN A 170 -12.16 5.08 28.10
C GLN A 170 -13.54 4.77 27.48
N LEU A 171 -13.62 3.72 26.64
CA LEU A 171 -14.88 3.19 26.12
C LEU A 171 -15.57 2.21 27.09
N GLY A 172 -14.95 1.87 28.22
CA GLY A 172 -15.43 0.87 29.16
C GLY A 172 -15.43 -0.56 28.61
N ALA A 173 -14.70 -0.80 27.52
CA ALA A 173 -14.66 -2.11 26.87
C ALA A 173 -13.65 -3.03 27.57
N GLN A 174 -14.09 -4.23 28.00
CA GLN A 174 -13.18 -5.22 28.59
C GLN A 174 -12.27 -5.83 27.53
N ARG A 175 -12.81 -6.16 26.36
CA ARG A 175 -12.08 -6.75 25.22
C ARG A 175 -12.39 -5.98 23.95
N VAL A 176 -11.54 -6.16 22.93
CA VAL A 176 -11.68 -5.57 21.59
C VAL A 176 -11.51 -6.61 20.50
N ALA A 177 -12.20 -6.45 19.38
CA ALA A 177 -11.82 -7.06 18.12
C ALA A 177 -10.86 -6.11 17.40
N LEU A 178 -9.86 -6.65 16.69
CA LEU A 178 -8.90 -5.86 15.93
C LEU A 178 -8.94 -6.25 14.45
N TYR A 179 -8.96 -5.25 13.57
CA TYR A 179 -8.64 -5.37 12.16
C TYR A 179 -7.41 -4.51 11.89
N GLY A 180 -6.33 -5.14 11.48
CA GLY A 180 -5.12 -4.47 11.03
C GLY A 180 -4.86 -4.75 9.56
N THR A 181 -4.38 -3.74 8.82
CA THR A 181 -3.88 -3.92 7.45
C THR A 181 -2.42 -3.51 7.37
N SER A 182 -1.58 -4.34 6.70
CA SER A 182 -0.14 -4.04 6.53
C SER A 182 0.54 -3.79 7.89
N TYR A 183 1.23 -2.66 8.07
CA TYR A 183 1.79 -2.28 9.37
C TYR A 183 0.77 -2.34 10.53
N GLY A 184 -0.51 -2.09 10.27
CA GLY A 184 -1.55 -2.24 11.29
C GLY A 184 -1.70 -3.65 11.85
N THR A 185 -1.25 -4.69 11.11
CA THR A 185 -1.21 -6.07 11.61
C THR A 185 -0.11 -6.27 12.65
N LYS A 186 1.05 -5.59 12.48
CA LYS A 186 2.12 -5.57 13.49
C LYS A 186 1.62 -4.96 14.80
N VAL A 187 0.89 -3.84 14.75
CA VAL A 187 0.27 -3.23 15.92
C VAL A 187 -0.77 -4.18 16.54
N ALA A 188 -1.62 -4.85 15.74
CA ALA A 188 -2.59 -5.81 16.25
C ALA A 188 -1.93 -7.01 16.94
N LEU A 189 -0.83 -7.54 16.39
CA LEU A 189 -0.04 -8.61 16.98
C LEU A 189 0.69 -8.16 18.26
N GLY A 190 1.28 -6.97 18.24
CA GLY A 190 1.91 -6.36 19.41
C GLY A 190 0.93 -6.18 20.56
N TYR A 191 -0.26 -5.67 20.26
CA TYR A 191 -1.33 -5.55 21.26
C TYR A 191 -1.75 -6.92 21.81
N ALA A 192 -1.88 -7.94 20.96
CA ALA A 192 -2.22 -9.30 21.39
C ALA A 192 -1.15 -9.94 22.30
N LEU A 193 0.13 -9.68 22.04
CA LEU A 193 1.24 -10.13 22.90
C LEU A 193 1.25 -9.41 24.25
N ARG A 194 0.98 -8.11 24.28
CA ARG A 194 1.06 -7.29 25.50
C ARG A 194 -0.22 -7.33 26.34
N TYR A 195 -1.37 -7.53 25.71
CA TYR A 195 -2.69 -7.48 26.36
C TYR A 195 -3.56 -8.69 25.95
N PRO A 196 -3.08 -9.95 26.10
CA PRO A 196 -3.77 -11.13 25.57
C PRO A 196 -5.20 -11.29 26.10
N ALA A 197 -5.44 -10.97 27.37
CA ALA A 197 -6.77 -11.04 27.98
C ALA A 197 -7.78 -10.01 27.43
N ARG A 198 -7.30 -8.98 26.73
CA ARG A 198 -8.13 -7.88 26.20
C ARG A 198 -8.53 -8.06 24.75
N VAL A 199 -8.09 -9.13 24.08
CA VAL A 199 -8.43 -9.45 22.70
C VAL A 199 -9.62 -10.40 22.63
N GLU A 200 -10.57 -10.12 21.74
CA GLU A 200 -11.71 -10.99 21.43
C GLU A 200 -11.46 -11.80 20.15
N ARG A 201 -10.98 -11.14 19.10
CA ARG A 201 -10.58 -11.74 17.82
C ARG A 201 -9.66 -10.83 17.02
N LEU A 202 -8.94 -11.40 16.05
CA LEU A 202 -8.05 -10.68 15.16
C LEU A 202 -8.43 -10.89 13.70
N VAL A 203 -8.31 -9.85 12.89
CA VAL A 203 -8.22 -9.93 11.44
C VAL A 203 -6.93 -9.25 10.99
N LEU A 204 -6.08 -10.01 10.34
CA LEU A 204 -4.76 -9.58 9.87
C LEU A 204 -4.79 -9.60 8.33
N ASP A 205 -4.73 -8.42 7.71
CA ASP A 205 -4.81 -8.24 6.27
C ASP A 205 -3.46 -7.81 5.73
N SER A 206 -2.82 -8.66 4.94
CA SER A 206 -1.45 -8.45 4.46
C SER A 206 -0.45 -8.34 5.61
N THR A 207 -0.14 -9.48 6.19
CA THR A 207 0.42 -9.65 7.52
C THR A 207 1.89 -9.27 7.63
N VAL A 208 2.21 -8.29 8.47
CA VAL A 208 3.56 -8.01 8.99
C VAL A 208 3.73 -8.73 10.33
N GLU A 209 4.79 -9.49 10.50
CA GLU A 209 5.14 -10.12 11.77
C GLU A 209 5.38 -9.09 12.88
N ALA A 210 5.19 -9.47 14.15
CA ALA A 210 5.35 -8.56 15.28
C ALA A 210 6.73 -7.87 15.31
N ASN A 211 7.79 -8.59 14.94
CA ASN A 211 9.16 -8.08 14.89
C ASN A 211 9.71 -7.86 13.47
N GLY A 212 8.85 -7.93 12.43
CA GLY A 212 9.19 -7.57 11.06
C GLY A 212 9.14 -6.06 10.81
N PRO A 213 9.42 -5.61 9.57
CA PRO A 213 9.91 -6.38 8.43
C PRO A 213 11.42 -6.66 8.43
N ASP A 214 11.88 -7.55 7.55
CA ASP A 214 13.31 -7.77 7.28
C ASP A 214 13.94 -6.57 6.55
N PRO A 215 15.07 -6.02 7.04
CA PRO A 215 15.71 -4.85 6.44
C PRO A 215 16.37 -5.11 5.08
N PHE A 216 16.68 -6.37 4.76
CA PHE A 216 17.24 -6.78 3.47
C PHE A 216 16.19 -7.20 2.45
N TYR A 217 14.90 -7.24 2.83
CA TYR A 217 13.79 -7.71 1.99
C TYR A 217 13.93 -9.17 1.52
N LEU A 218 14.61 -10.03 2.28
CA LEU A 218 14.80 -11.44 1.91
C LEU A 218 13.47 -12.18 1.76
N ASP A 219 12.53 -11.92 2.66
CA ASP A 219 11.16 -12.46 2.60
C ASP A 219 10.42 -12.06 1.30
N ALA A 220 10.59 -10.81 0.87
CA ALA A 220 10.04 -10.33 -0.41
C ALA A 220 10.72 -10.98 -1.60
N ILE A 221 12.05 -11.12 -1.55
CA ILE A 221 12.87 -11.72 -2.61
C ILE A 221 12.53 -13.21 -2.78
N ASP A 222 12.45 -13.97 -1.68
CA ASP A 222 12.06 -15.40 -1.66
C ASP A 222 10.66 -15.62 -2.28
N ALA A 223 9.75 -14.67 -2.13
CA ALA A 223 8.40 -14.77 -2.68
C ALA A 223 8.31 -14.45 -4.19
N VAL A 224 9.35 -13.87 -4.81
CA VAL A 224 9.34 -13.45 -6.23
C VAL A 224 9.08 -14.62 -7.19
N PRO A 225 9.72 -15.78 -7.06
CA PRO A 225 9.45 -16.93 -7.95
C PRO A 225 7.99 -17.37 -7.93
N ARG A 226 7.37 -17.40 -6.74
CA ARG A 226 5.94 -17.73 -6.60
C ARG A 226 5.05 -16.70 -7.30
N ALA A 227 5.29 -15.40 -7.07
CA ALA A 227 4.47 -14.33 -7.63
C ALA A 227 4.58 -14.26 -9.16
N LEU A 228 5.80 -14.31 -9.72
CA LEU A 228 6.02 -14.34 -11.17
C LEU A 228 5.51 -15.63 -11.79
N GLY A 229 5.72 -16.78 -11.14
CA GLY A 229 5.19 -18.07 -11.57
C GLY A 229 3.66 -18.08 -11.61
N SER A 230 2.98 -17.52 -10.58
CA SER A 230 1.52 -17.36 -10.55
C SER A 230 1.03 -16.44 -11.66
N LEU A 231 1.71 -15.30 -11.87
CA LEU A 231 1.36 -14.33 -12.90
C LEU A 231 1.48 -14.92 -14.31
N CYS A 232 2.59 -15.58 -14.61
CA CYS A 232 2.91 -16.04 -15.96
C CYS A 232 2.37 -17.41 -16.33
N ARG A 233 1.98 -18.26 -15.38
CA ARG A 233 1.52 -19.63 -15.64
C ARG A 233 0.62 -19.76 -16.87
N ARG A 234 1.16 -20.29 -18.00
CA ARG A 234 0.50 -20.43 -19.31
C ARG A 234 0.00 -19.11 -19.95
N ARG A 235 0.42 -17.94 -19.44
CA ARG A 235 -0.04 -16.62 -19.91
C ARG A 235 1.06 -15.77 -20.54
N CYS A 236 2.32 -16.18 -20.39
CA CYS A 236 3.50 -15.47 -20.92
C CYS A 236 4.20 -16.34 -21.99
N PRO A 237 3.58 -16.59 -23.16
CA PRO A 237 4.19 -17.47 -24.19
C PRO A 237 5.48 -16.91 -24.80
N TRP A 238 5.87 -15.70 -24.46
CA TRP A 238 7.09 -15.03 -24.90
C TRP A 238 8.30 -15.28 -23.97
N THR A 239 8.12 -15.99 -22.87
CA THR A 239 9.18 -16.43 -21.96
C THR A 239 8.93 -17.85 -21.48
N SER A 240 9.98 -18.65 -21.39
CA SER A 240 9.94 -19.97 -20.75
C SER A 240 10.05 -19.89 -19.24
N ASP A 241 10.82 -18.90 -18.75
CA ASP A 241 11.04 -18.68 -17.31
C ASP A 241 11.15 -17.18 -17.00
N PRO A 242 10.12 -16.57 -16.41
CA PRO A 242 10.15 -15.16 -16.05
C PRO A 242 11.09 -14.83 -14.88
N VAL A 243 11.45 -15.83 -14.04
CA VAL A 243 12.38 -15.65 -12.92
C VAL A 243 13.81 -15.61 -13.46
N ALA A 244 14.16 -16.53 -14.34
CA ALA A 244 15.46 -16.51 -15.04
C ALA A 244 15.63 -15.24 -15.89
N ASP A 245 14.57 -14.75 -16.53
CA ASP A 245 14.60 -13.46 -17.24
C ASP A 245 14.92 -12.29 -16.29
N LEU A 246 14.33 -12.29 -15.09
CA LEU A 246 14.59 -11.26 -14.09
C LEU A 246 16.04 -11.34 -13.59
N ALA A 247 16.54 -12.53 -13.24
CA ALA A 247 17.93 -12.75 -12.83
C ALA A 247 18.92 -12.27 -13.91
N GLY A 248 18.70 -12.67 -15.17
CA GLY A 248 19.52 -12.22 -16.29
C GLY A 248 19.49 -10.69 -16.50
N LEU A 249 18.37 -10.02 -16.20
CA LEU A 249 18.32 -8.56 -16.22
C LEU A 249 19.09 -7.94 -15.05
N VAL A 250 19.03 -8.51 -13.85
CA VAL A 250 19.80 -8.07 -12.68
C VAL A 250 21.29 -8.18 -12.97
N ASP A 251 21.76 -9.30 -13.52
CA ASP A 251 23.14 -9.50 -13.96
C ASP A 251 23.58 -8.49 -15.04
N ARG A 252 22.69 -8.21 -15.98
CA ARG A 252 22.96 -7.18 -17.01
C ARG A 252 23.11 -5.80 -16.40
N LEU A 253 22.30 -5.47 -15.39
CA LEU A 253 22.33 -4.20 -14.67
C LEU A 253 23.49 -4.11 -13.67
N ALA A 254 24.04 -5.24 -13.22
CA ALA A 254 25.28 -5.29 -12.42
C ALA A 254 26.47 -4.71 -13.17
N ARG A 255 26.51 -4.91 -14.50
CA ARG A 255 27.55 -4.35 -15.37
C ARG A 255 27.36 -2.87 -15.70
N GLY A 256 26.25 -2.27 -15.30
CA GLY A 256 25.95 -0.85 -15.45
C GLY A 256 24.48 -0.58 -15.84
N PRO A 257 24.00 0.65 -15.58
CA PRO A 257 22.60 1.00 -15.79
C PRO A 257 22.25 0.99 -17.30
N LEU A 258 21.04 0.54 -17.60
CA LEU A 258 20.46 0.70 -18.94
C LEU A 258 19.92 2.11 -19.11
N ARG A 259 19.98 2.63 -20.34
CA ARG A 259 19.41 3.95 -20.71
C ARG A 259 18.21 3.77 -21.62
N GLY A 260 17.20 4.61 -21.47
CA GLY A 260 16.03 4.63 -22.32
C GLY A 260 15.32 5.98 -22.30
N ARG A 261 14.38 6.14 -23.21
CA ARG A 261 13.58 7.37 -23.38
C ARG A 261 12.25 7.20 -22.66
N VAL A 262 11.82 8.18 -21.88
CA VAL A 262 10.54 8.20 -21.16
C VAL A 262 9.78 9.45 -21.55
N VAL A 263 8.51 9.31 -21.83
CA VAL A 263 7.60 10.41 -22.12
C VAL A 263 6.86 10.81 -20.84
N ASP A 264 6.89 12.09 -20.49
CA ASP A 264 6.18 12.63 -19.32
C ASP A 264 4.71 12.95 -19.63
N ARG A 265 3.93 13.33 -18.59
CA ARG A 265 2.50 13.72 -18.71
C ARG A 265 2.24 14.88 -19.70
N ARG A 266 3.28 15.62 -20.08
CA ARG A 266 3.24 16.75 -21.04
C ARG A 266 3.75 16.37 -22.41
N GLY A 267 3.97 15.08 -22.68
CA GLY A 267 4.50 14.59 -23.95
C GLY A 267 6.01 14.80 -24.18
N ARG A 268 6.74 15.37 -23.20
CA ARG A 268 8.17 15.65 -23.33
C ARG A 268 8.97 14.38 -23.09
N THR A 269 9.91 14.10 -24.00
CA THR A 269 10.79 12.93 -23.90
C THR A 269 12.06 13.26 -23.11
N ARG A 270 12.40 12.40 -22.16
CA ARG A 270 13.63 12.50 -21.35
C ARG A 270 14.40 11.17 -21.36
N VAL A 271 15.73 11.25 -21.41
CA VAL A 271 16.59 10.07 -21.21
C VAL A 271 16.72 9.81 -19.71
N ARG A 272 16.53 8.55 -19.30
CA ARG A 272 16.65 8.10 -17.92
C ARG A 272 17.54 6.85 -17.85
N ARG A 273 18.02 6.56 -16.63
CA ARG A 273 18.78 5.36 -16.31
C ARG A 273 17.92 4.42 -15.51
N LEU A 274 18.04 3.12 -15.77
CA LEU A 274 17.42 2.03 -15.02
C LEU A 274 18.51 1.28 -14.27
N THR A 275 18.32 1.09 -12.97
CA THR A 275 19.21 0.35 -12.06
C THR A 275 18.53 -0.90 -11.53
N ARG A 276 19.28 -1.78 -10.84
CA ARG A 276 18.74 -2.98 -10.17
C ARG A 276 17.68 -2.60 -9.12
N VAL A 277 17.97 -1.58 -8.30
CA VAL A 277 17.06 -1.08 -7.27
C VAL A 277 15.77 -0.55 -7.89
N ASP A 278 15.86 0.11 -9.05
CA ASP A 278 14.65 0.53 -9.77
C ASP A 278 13.77 -0.68 -10.17
N VAL A 279 14.38 -1.78 -10.63
CA VAL A 279 13.66 -3.01 -11.01
C VAL A 279 12.97 -3.64 -9.81
N PHE A 280 13.67 -3.74 -8.68
CA PHE A 280 13.10 -4.23 -7.42
C PHE A 280 11.93 -3.36 -6.94
N SER A 281 12.12 -2.05 -6.93
CA SER A 281 11.07 -1.09 -6.53
C SER A 281 9.84 -1.13 -7.46
N ILE A 282 10.03 -1.34 -8.77
CA ILE A 282 8.93 -1.54 -9.72
C ILE A 282 8.14 -2.80 -9.37
N LEU A 283 8.84 -3.88 -9.07
CA LEU A 283 8.22 -5.16 -8.72
C LEU A 283 7.35 -5.02 -7.45
N LEU A 284 7.89 -4.41 -6.39
CA LEU A 284 7.13 -4.13 -5.15
C LEU A 284 5.94 -3.18 -5.37
N ALA A 285 6.06 -2.20 -6.26
CA ALA A 285 4.94 -1.30 -6.59
C ALA A 285 3.79 -2.03 -7.28
N GLY A 286 4.06 -3.17 -7.93
CA GLY A 286 3.05 -4.05 -8.52
C GLY A 286 2.04 -4.61 -7.50
N ASP A 287 2.34 -4.58 -6.20
CA ASP A 287 1.45 -5.01 -5.14
C ASP A 287 0.20 -4.13 -5.05
N PHE A 288 0.34 -2.85 -5.29
CA PHE A 288 -0.76 -1.88 -5.32
C PHE A 288 -1.34 -1.66 -6.71
N ASP A 289 -0.54 -1.87 -7.76
CA ASP A 289 -0.93 -1.62 -9.15
C ASP A 289 -0.94 -2.91 -9.98
N PRO A 290 -2.10 -3.59 -10.10
CA PRO A 290 -2.21 -4.83 -10.85
C PRO A 290 -1.94 -4.68 -12.35
N ALA A 291 -2.11 -3.47 -12.93
CA ALA A 291 -1.78 -3.20 -14.33
C ALA A 291 -0.26 -3.09 -14.53
N LEU A 292 0.44 -2.43 -13.59
CA LEU A 292 1.90 -2.39 -13.56
C LEU A 292 2.48 -3.80 -13.41
N ARG A 293 1.95 -4.59 -12.46
CA ARG A 293 2.37 -5.98 -12.25
C ARG A 293 2.21 -6.81 -13.52
N ALA A 294 1.08 -6.68 -14.22
CA ALA A 294 0.84 -7.38 -15.47
C ALA A 294 1.79 -6.98 -16.60
N ALA A 295 2.25 -5.73 -16.63
CA ALA A 295 3.20 -5.24 -17.64
C ALA A 295 4.66 -5.59 -17.33
N PHE A 296 4.98 -6.00 -16.10
CA PHE A 296 6.37 -6.20 -15.64
C PHE A 296 7.12 -7.29 -16.42
N PRO A 297 6.64 -8.55 -16.59
CA PRO A 297 7.42 -9.60 -17.27
C PRO A 297 7.78 -9.26 -18.71
N GLY A 298 6.82 -8.72 -19.47
CA GLY A 298 7.10 -8.29 -20.86
C GLY A 298 8.07 -7.12 -20.94
N SER A 299 8.05 -6.23 -19.92
CA SER A 299 9.00 -5.12 -19.83
C SER A 299 10.42 -5.58 -19.49
N VAL A 300 10.57 -6.64 -18.67
CA VAL A 300 11.86 -7.32 -18.40
C VAL A 300 12.42 -7.90 -19.70
N ARG A 301 11.62 -8.64 -20.46
CA ARG A 301 12.04 -9.19 -21.76
C ARG A 301 12.44 -8.11 -22.76
N ALA A 302 11.72 -6.99 -22.79
CA ALA A 302 12.07 -5.85 -23.63
C ALA A 302 13.46 -5.27 -23.26
N ALA A 303 13.74 -5.14 -21.95
CA ALA A 303 15.02 -4.63 -21.44
C ALA A 303 16.19 -5.57 -21.75
N LEU A 304 16.01 -6.88 -21.62
CA LEU A 304 16.99 -7.89 -22.04
C LEU A 304 17.30 -7.79 -23.54
N SER A 305 16.31 -7.43 -24.35
CA SER A 305 16.46 -7.20 -25.77
C SER A 305 16.97 -5.78 -26.12
N GLY A 306 17.40 -4.98 -25.12
CA GLY A 306 17.97 -3.64 -25.30
C GLY A 306 16.96 -2.49 -25.29
N ASP A 307 15.67 -2.73 -25.00
CA ASP A 307 14.65 -1.68 -24.87
C ASP A 307 14.25 -1.47 -23.40
N ALA A 308 14.94 -0.56 -22.73
CA ALA A 308 14.65 -0.22 -21.32
C ALA A 308 13.42 0.70 -21.16
N THR A 309 12.85 1.24 -22.23
CA THR A 309 11.74 2.21 -22.18
C THR A 309 10.51 1.70 -21.41
N PRO A 310 10.04 0.44 -21.60
CA PRO A 310 8.90 -0.06 -20.85
C PRO A 310 9.13 -0.07 -19.34
N LEU A 311 10.26 -0.60 -18.85
CA LEU A 311 10.58 -0.59 -17.42
C LEU A 311 10.76 0.82 -16.87
N LEU A 312 11.39 1.72 -17.62
CA LEU A 312 11.53 3.13 -17.21
C LEU A 312 10.17 3.85 -17.09
N ARG A 313 9.19 3.49 -17.93
CA ARG A 313 7.80 3.97 -17.79
C ARG A 313 7.16 3.38 -16.53
N LEU A 314 7.31 2.06 -16.28
CA LEU A 314 6.80 1.45 -15.04
C LEU A 314 7.46 2.07 -13.81
N ARG A 315 8.77 2.36 -13.85
CA ARG A 315 9.46 3.09 -12.79
C ARG A 315 8.81 4.46 -12.50
N ARG A 316 8.47 5.21 -13.55
CA ARG A 316 7.80 6.51 -13.39
C ARG A 316 6.45 6.36 -12.68
N ARG A 317 5.69 5.32 -13.00
CA ARG A 317 4.43 4.98 -12.33
C ARG A 317 4.67 4.55 -10.88
N ALA A 318 5.56 3.60 -10.66
CA ALA A 318 5.90 3.06 -9.34
C ALA A 318 6.29 4.14 -8.31
N PHE A 319 7.00 5.18 -8.76
CA PHE A 319 7.43 6.29 -7.90
C PHE A 319 6.51 7.51 -7.97
N ALA A 320 5.40 7.43 -8.67
CA ALA A 320 4.46 8.54 -8.87
C ALA A 320 5.18 9.86 -9.22
N VAL A 321 6.19 9.79 -10.11
CA VAL A 321 7.17 10.88 -10.37
C VAL A 321 6.51 12.20 -10.77
N ASP A 322 5.31 12.14 -11.32
CA ASP A 322 4.57 13.31 -11.77
C ASP A 322 3.34 13.60 -10.89
N ALA A 323 3.06 12.79 -9.90
CA ALA A 323 2.01 13.05 -8.94
C ALA A 323 2.49 13.99 -7.85
N GLU A 324 1.59 14.74 -7.24
CA GLU A 324 1.89 15.44 -6.00
C GLU A 324 2.10 14.42 -4.87
N PRO A 325 3.04 14.67 -3.96
CA PRO A 325 3.18 13.82 -2.78
C PRO A 325 1.86 13.76 -2.02
N PRO A 326 1.48 12.61 -1.44
CA PRO A 326 0.26 12.52 -0.67
C PRO A 326 0.27 13.56 0.46
N PRO A 327 -0.88 14.20 0.76
CA PRO A 327 -0.95 15.16 1.84
C PRO A 327 -0.42 14.55 3.14
N PRO A 328 0.40 15.27 3.94
CA PRO A 328 0.98 14.72 5.17
C PRO A 328 -0.04 14.19 6.18
N ARG A 329 -1.27 14.70 6.13
CA ARG A 329 -2.38 14.20 6.95
C ARG A 329 -2.86 12.80 6.50
N LEU A 330 -2.67 12.42 5.24
CA LEU A 330 -2.97 11.08 4.73
C LEU A 330 -1.84 10.12 5.06
N LEU A 331 -0.59 10.55 4.87
CA LEU A 331 0.61 9.76 5.15
C LEU A 331 1.70 10.63 5.77
N SER A 332 1.97 10.44 7.07
CA SER A 332 3.03 11.14 7.80
C SER A 332 4.40 10.51 7.50
N SER A 333 5.19 11.15 6.65
CA SER A 333 6.59 10.73 6.42
C SER A 333 7.44 10.79 7.69
N GLY A 334 7.09 11.67 8.65
CA GLY A 334 7.75 11.76 9.94
C GLY A 334 7.54 10.52 10.80
N VAL A 335 6.30 10.02 10.88
CA VAL A 335 5.98 8.75 11.57
C VAL A 335 6.59 7.58 10.81
N TYR A 336 6.50 7.57 9.46
CA TYR A 336 7.11 6.52 8.66
C TYR A 336 8.60 6.33 9.01
N ALA A 337 9.37 7.42 9.04
CA ALA A 337 10.79 7.36 9.38
C ALA A 337 11.02 7.02 10.86
N ALA A 338 10.29 7.64 11.80
CA ALA A 338 10.47 7.40 13.21
C ALA A 338 10.17 5.95 13.58
N THR A 339 9.03 5.42 13.15
CA THR A 339 8.64 4.04 13.42
C THR A 339 9.59 3.05 12.74
N THR A 340 9.83 3.21 11.43
CA THR A 340 10.70 2.28 10.68
C THR A 340 12.10 2.23 11.28
N CYS A 341 12.72 3.39 11.56
CA CYS A 341 14.10 3.41 12.03
C CYS A 341 14.25 3.03 13.52
N GLU A 342 13.21 3.21 14.34
CA GLU A 342 13.27 2.76 15.74
C GLU A 342 12.93 1.27 15.90
N GLU A 343 12.09 0.69 15.03
CA GLU A 343 11.58 -0.68 15.22
C GLU A 343 12.29 -1.74 14.36
N THR A 344 12.79 -1.39 13.18
CA THR A 344 13.42 -2.37 12.31
C THR A 344 14.72 -2.88 12.94
N ARG A 345 14.94 -4.19 12.88
CA ARG A 345 16.20 -4.84 13.27
C ARG A 345 17.26 -4.58 12.20
N LEU A 346 17.79 -3.35 12.22
CA LEU A 346 18.77 -2.91 11.23
C LEU A 346 20.09 -3.69 11.37
N PRO A 347 20.84 -3.88 10.27
CA PRO A 347 22.06 -4.68 10.26
C PRO A 347 23.28 -3.93 10.81
N TRP A 348 23.07 -3.07 11.77
CA TRP A 348 24.10 -2.38 12.57
C TRP A 348 23.65 -2.24 14.01
N ALA A 349 24.62 -2.09 14.93
CA ALA A 349 24.32 -1.93 16.34
C ALA A 349 23.59 -0.58 16.58
N ARG A 350 22.63 -0.57 17.50
CA ARG A 350 21.88 0.66 17.85
C ARG A 350 22.79 1.76 18.39
N SER A 351 23.91 1.40 19.02
CA SER A 351 24.96 2.31 19.48
C SER A 351 25.83 2.88 18.37
N THR A 352 25.77 2.33 17.15
CA THR A 352 26.55 2.85 16.02
C THR A 352 26.13 4.29 15.71
N PRO A 353 27.08 5.24 15.68
CA PRO A 353 26.79 6.61 15.31
C PRO A 353 25.99 6.72 14.01
N PRO A 354 25.19 7.78 13.80
CA PRO A 354 24.42 7.98 12.58
C PRO A 354 25.32 8.44 11.40
N ASP A 355 26.39 7.69 11.18
CA ASP A 355 27.32 7.83 10.07
C ASP A 355 27.02 6.80 8.97
N PRO A 356 26.58 7.22 7.77
CA PRO A 356 26.24 6.32 6.69
C PRO A 356 27.40 5.41 6.28
N ALA A 357 28.64 5.89 6.27
CA ALA A 357 29.77 5.08 5.84
C ALA A 357 29.99 3.89 6.79
N GLU A 358 29.94 4.13 8.11
CA GLU A 358 30.07 3.07 9.11
C GLU A 358 28.90 2.09 9.06
N ARG A 359 27.66 2.59 9.02
CA ARG A 359 26.46 1.75 8.98
C ARG A 359 26.39 0.89 7.73
N HIS A 360 26.78 1.45 6.57
CA HIS A 360 26.84 0.67 5.33
C HIS A 360 27.94 -0.39 5.37
N ARG A 361 29.10 -0.13 6.02
CA ARG A 361 30.12 -1.17 6.24
C ARG A 361 29.58 -2.32 7.10
N GLN A 362 28.91 -2.01 8.22
CA GLN A 362 28.30 -3.04 9.08
C GLN A 362 27.20 -3.80 8.35
N ALA A 363 26.35 -3.11 7.59
CA ALA A 363 25.33 -3.75 6.76
C ALA A 363 25.93 -4.69 5.72
N ALA A 364 27.01 -4.27 5.07
CA ALA A 364 27.71 -5.10 4.08
C ALA A 364 28.37 -6.33 4.75
N ALA A 365 28.99 -6.17 5.92
CA ALA A 365 29.57 -7.27 6.69
C ALA A 365 28.49 -8.27 7.13
N ASN A 366 27.33 -7.76 7.61
CA ASN A 366 26.20 -8.60 8.00
C ASN A 366 25.62 -9.34 6.77
N ALA A 367 25.38 -8.64 5.67
CA ALA A 367 24.89 -9.26 4.44
C ALA A 367 25.86 -10.32 3.90
N ALA A 368 27.19 -10.17 4.10
CA ALA A 368 28.19 -11.16 3.66
C ALA A 368 28.08 -12.51 4.38
N THR A 369 27.43 -12.59 5.54
CA THR A 369 27.18 -13.85 6.25
C THR A 369 25.99 -14.62 5.69
N ILE A 370 25.18 -14.01 4.82
CA ILE A 370 24.01 -14.61 4.19
C ILE A 370 24.42 -15.20 2.86
N PRO A 371 24.05 -16.44 2.52
CA PRO A 371 24.36 -17.05 1.22
C PRO A 371 23.82 -16.20 0.05
N ASP A 372 24.54 -16.18 -1.08
CA ASP A 372 24.09 -15.44 -2.27
C ASP A 372 22.75 -15.93 -2.81
N SER A 373 22.45 -17.22 -2.66
CA SER A 373 21.17 -17.83 -3.06
C SER A 373 19.96 -17.22 -2.38
N GLU A 374 20.12 -16.66 -1.17
CA GLU A 374 19.01 -16.00 -0.44
C GLU A 374 18.61 -14.64 -1.06
N PHE A 375 19.49 -14.09 -1.92
CA PHE A 375 19.21 -12.84 -2.63
C PHE A 375 18.65 -13.06 -4.05
N GLU A 376 18.61 -14.31 -4.56
CA GLU A 376 18.10 -14.61 -5.90
C GLU A 376 16.56 -14.45 -5.98
N PRO A 377 16.04 -13.93 -7.10
CA PRO A 377 16.66 -13.59 -8.39
C PRO A 377 17.29 -12.18 -8.48
N PHE A 378 17.45 -11.49 -7.37
CA PHE A 378 18.22 -10.26 -7.25
C PHE A 378 19.64 -10.56 -6.77
N ASP A 379 20.31 -9.57 -6.21
CA ASP A 379 21.64 -9.71 -5.63
C ASP A 379 21.78 -8.94 -4.32
N ARG A 380 22.80 -9.27 -3.53
CA ARG A 380 23.13 -8.63 -2.26
C ARG A 380 23.22 -7.11 -2.37
N ALA A 381 23.76 -6.61 -3.47
CA ALA A 381 23.91 -5.17 -3.69
C ALA A 381 22.55 -4.48 -3.91
N THR A 382 21.53 -5.17 -4.43
CA THR A 382 20.16 -4.65 -4.51
C THR A 382 19.55 -4.48 -3.11
N SER A 383 19.69 -5.48 -2.24
CA SER A 383 19.21 -5.44 -0.85
C SER A 383 19.92 -4.36 -0.03
N LEU A 384 21.25 -4.23 -0.16
CA LEU A 384 22.03 -3.18 0.50
C LEU A 384 21.67 -1.76 0.05
N ALA A 385 21.13 -1.60 -1.14
CA ALA A 385 20.63 -0.32 -1.65
C ALA A 385 19.13 -0.10 -1.37
N SER A 386 18.52 -0.87 -0.46
CA SER A 386 17.11 -0.76 -0.09
C SER A 386 16.75 0.61 0.47
N ASP A 387 15.49 0.97 0.36
CA ASP A 387 14.97 2.24 0.89
C ASP A 387 15.01 2.27 2.43
N THR A 388 14.80 1.15 3.11
CA THR A 388 14.86 1.04 4.58
C THR A 388 16.25 1.36 5.11
N LEU A 389 17.30 0.76 4.55
CA LEU A 389 18.68 1.02 4.98
C LEU A 389 19.06 2.48 4.72
N ASN A 390 18.76 2.98 3.52
CA ASN A 390 19.03 4.39 3.15
C ASN A 390 18.22 5.40 3.98
N LEU A 391 17.00 5.07 4.37
CA LEU A 391 16.18 5.94 5.23
C LEU A 391 16.79 6.10 6.61
N CYS A 392 17.33 5.01 7.16
CA CYS A 392 17.75 4.93 8.57
C CYS A 392 19.25 5.14 8.79
N ASP A 393 20.08 5.25 7.73
CA ASP A 393 21.52 5.38 7.82
C ASP A 393 22.01 6.59 8.63
N ARG A 394 21.20 7.65 8.73
CA ARG A 394 21.47 8.88 9.49
C ARG A 394 20.53 9.09 10.67
N TRP A 395 19.73 8.08 11.03
CA TRP A 395 18.80 8.15 12.15
C TRP A 395 19.51 7.79 13.47
N PRO A 396 19.57 8.67 14.47
CA PRO A 396 20.10 8.33 15.79
C PRO A 396 19.08 7.45 16.53
N HIS A 397 19.41 6.19 16.74
CA HIS A 397 18.52 5.25 17.43
C HIS A 397 18.41 5.55 18.92
N SER A 398 17.25 5.24 19.52
CA SER A 398 17.12 5.20 20.98
C SER A 398 17.80 3.93 21.54
N PRO A 399 18.25 3.94 22.82
CA PRO A 399 18.91 2.79 23.42
C PRO A 399 18.02 1.55 23.53
N LEU A 400 16.71 1.75 23.68
CA LEU A 400 15.74 0.68 23.89
C LEU A 400 15.28 0.10 22.54
N ALA A 401 15.41 -1.19 22.38
CA ALA A 401 14.80 -1.90 21.27
C ALA A 401 13.29 -2.06 21.54
N PRO A 402 12.43 -1.69 20.62
CA PRO A 402 10.98 -1.86 20.78
C PRO A 402 10.49 -3.27 20.45
N ASP A 403 11.34 -4.28 20.55
CA ASP A 403 10.99 -5.66 20.26
C ASP A 403 9.83 -6.14 21.16
N PHE A 404 8.89 -6.82 20.56
CA PHE A 404 7.92 -7.63 21.27
C PHE A 404 8.62 -8.91 21.70
N GLY A 405 8.95 -9.03 22.97
CA GLY A 405 9.54 -10.26 23.52
C GLY A 405 8.60 -11.47 23.35
N PRO A 406 9.07 -12.69 23.60
CA PRO A 406 8.21 -13.86 23.65
C PRO A 406 7.15 -13.67 24.74
N GLY A 407 5.90 -13.90 24.38
CA GLY A 407 4.75 -13.79 25.29
C GLY A 407 3.64 -14.73 24.85
N PRO A 408 2.73 -15.12 25.77
CA PRO A 408 1.61 -15.95 25.40
C PRO A 408 0.65 -15.15 24.49
N LEU A 409 0.40 -15.68 23.31
CA LEU A 409 -0.66 -15.17 22.44
C LEU A 409 -2.03 -15.68 22.92
N PRO A 410 -3.10 -14.90 22.76
CA PRO A 410 -4.43 -15.31 23.20
C PRO A 410 -4.98 -16.44 22.33
N ASP A 411 -5.67 -17.42 22.94
CA ASP A 411 -6.46 -18.43 22.20
C ASP A 411 -7.80 -17.82 21.73
N VAL A 412 -7.74 -17.04 20.68
CA VAL A 412 -8.89 -16.37 20.08
C VAL A 412 -8.99 -16.70 18.60
N PRO A 413 -10.17 -16.53 17.96
CA PRO A 413 -10.30 -16.65 16.53
C PRO A 413 -9.43 -15.62 15.79
N VAL A 414 -8.65 -16.09 14.81
CA VAL A 414 -7.80 -15.24 13.96
C VAL A 414 -8.08 -15.52 12.49
N LEU A 415 -8.39 -14.48 11.74
CA LEU A 415 -8.51 -14.50 10.28
C LEU A 415 -7.31 -13.79 9.66
N LEU A 416 -6.57 -14.49 8.80
CA LEU A 416 -5.51 -13.90 7.99
C LEU A 416 -6.01 -13.81 6.55
N LEU A 417 -5.90 -12.63 5.95
CA LEU A 417 -6.28 -12.35 4.57
C LEU A 417 -5.05 -11.94 3.79
N GLU A 418 -4.71 -12.69 2.72
CA GLU A 418 -3.47 -12.48 1.98
C GLU A 418 -3.69 -12.45 0.48
N GLY A 419 -2.88 -11.66 -0.22
CA GLY A 419 -2.81 -11.70 -1.67
C GLY A 419 -1.78 -12.74 -2.16
N GLU A 420 -2.17 -13.60 -3.14
CA GLU A 420 -1.24 -14.55 -3.75
C GLU A 420 -0.01 -13.87 -4.36
N ASP A 421 -0.16 -12.63 -4.84
CA ASP A 421 0.88 -11.89 -5.54
C ASP A 421 1.53 -10.79 -4.64
N ASP A 422 1.21 -10.74 -3.35
CA ASP A 422 1.82 -9.80 -2.40
C ASP A 422 3.31 -10.16 -2.18
N LEU A 423 4.17 -9.18 -2.39
CA LEU A 423 5.62 -9.26 -2.15
C LEU A 423 6.06 -8.35 -0.99
N ARG A 424 5.24 -7.38 -0.62
CA ARG A 424 5.54 -6.45 0.47
C ARG A 424 5.35 -7.10 1.83
N THR A 425 4.32 -7.93 1.92
CA THR A 425 4.02 -8.80 3.07
C THR A 425 3.64 -10.17 2.52
N PRO A 426 4.63 -10.98 2.15
CA PRO A 426 4.39 -12.24 1.47
C PRO A 426 3.52 -13.21 2.29
N VAL A 427 2.76 -14.05 1.59
CA VAL A 427 1.89 -15.05 2.23
C VAL A 427 2.66 -15.99 3.17
N GLU A 428 3.96 -16.11 2.99
CA GLU A 428 4.89 -16.86 3.82
C GLU A 428 4.90 -16.31 5.26
N ASN A 429 4.89 -14.97 5.43
CA ASN A 429 4.80 -14.29 6.73
C ASN A 429 3.49 -14.66 7.42
N ALA A 430 2.38 -14.58 6.71
CA ALA A 430 1.07 -14.96 7.25
C ALA A 430 0.99 -16.45 7.63
N ARG A 431 1.66 -17.35 6.89
CA ARG A 431 1.74 -18.77 7.25
C ARG A 431 2.47 -18.97 8.58
N ARG A 432 3.60 -18.27 8.81
CA ARG A 432 4.33 -18.33 10.08
C ARG A 432 3.46 -17.79 11.22
N VAL A 433 2.81 -16.66 11.03
CA VAL A 433 1.90 -16.08 12.03
C VAL A 433 0.69 -16.99 12.30
N ALA A 434 0.11 -17.61 11.27
CA ALA A 434 -1.01 -18.53 11.43
C ALA A 434 -0.68 -19.73 12.34
N GLN A 435 0.57 -20.22 12.30
CA GLN A 435 1.04 -21.33 13.14
C GLN A 435 1.08 -20.97 14.65
N LEU A 436 1.16 -19.68 14.96
CA LEU A 436 1.18 -19.19 16.35
C LEU A 436 -0.22 -19.21 17.02
N PHE A 437 -1.29 -19.37 16.21
CA PHE A 437 -2.67 -19.29 16.70
C PHE A 437 -3.44 -20.57 16.40
N PRO A 438 -3.83 -21.35 17.42
CA PRO A 438 -4.55 -22.61 17.21
C PRO A 438 -5.89 -22.45 16.45
N ARG A 439 -6.53 -21.28 16.57
CA ARG A 439 -7.82 -20.97 15.97
C ARG A 439 -7.71 -20.05 14.76
N SER A 440 -6.58 -20.12 14.04
CA SER A 440 -6.35 -19.31 12.83
C SER A 440 -7.05 -19.87 11.60
N ARG A 441 -7.36 -18.98 10.67
CA ARG A 441 -7.83 -19.30 9.30
C ARG A 441 -7.12 -18.37 8.32
N LEU A 442 -6.28 -18.95 7.47
CA LEU A 442 -5.59 -18.24 6.39
C LEU A 442 -6.39 -18.36 5.09
N VAL A 443 -6.69 -17.24 4.47
CA VAL A 443 -7.36 -17.13 3.17
C VAL A 443 -6.46 -16.39 2.20
N VAL A 444 -6.02 -17.08 1.15
CA VAL A 444 -5.16 -16.50 0.11
C VAL A 444 -6.00 -16.19 -1.13
N ALA A 445 -6.06 -14.91 -1.50
CA ALA A 445 -6.79 -14.44 -2.68
C ALA A 445 -5.91 -14.51 -3.94
N PRO A 446 -6.31 -15.29 -4.97
CA PRO A 446 -5.56 -15.38 -6.21
C PRO A 446 -5.50 -14.05 -6.96
N ALA A 447 -4.39 -13.79 -7.65
CA ALA A 447 -4.21 -12.60 -8.49
C ALA A 447 -4.34 -11.25 -7.74
N THR A 448 -4.19 -11.27 -6.44
CA THR A 448 -4.33 -10.13 -5.54
C THR A 448 -2.96 -9.77 -4.97
N GLY A 449 -2.65 -8.49 -4.88
CA GLY A 449 -1.47 -7.96 -4.21
C GLY A 449 -1.77 -7.56 -2.78
N HIS A 450 -1.18 -6.45 -2.34
CA HIS A 450 -1.24 -5.95 -0.98
C HIS A 450 -2.63 -5.39 -0.60
N SER A 451 -2.98 -5.48 0.71
CA SER A 451 -4.28 -5.12 1.27
C SER A 451 -5.43 -5.93 0.64
N ALA A 452 -5.44 -7.24 0.93
CA ALA A 452 -6.30 -8.22 0.25
C ALA A 452 -7.80 -7.91 0.39
N LEU A 453 -8.24 -7.43 1.57
CA LEU A 453 -9.61 -7.00 1.81
C LEU A 453 -9.90 -5.72 1.04
N GLY A 454 -10.42 -5.58 0.00
CA GLY A 454 -10.59 -4.36 -0.79
C GLY A 454 -9.86 -4.40 -2.13
N SER A 455 -8.78 -5.18 -2.30
CA SER A 455 -8.09 -5.36 -3.58
C SER A 455 -8.39 -6.69 -4.28
N ASP A 456 -9.01 -7.66 -3.62
CA ASP A 456 -9.46 -8.92 -4.22
C ASP A 456 -10.64 -8.71 -5.17
N PHE A 457 -10.42 -8.91 -6.46
CA PHE A 457 -11.48 -8.81 -7.50
C PHE A 457 -12.47 -9.97 -7.50
N SER A 458 -12.17 -11.08 -6.80
CA SER A 458 -13.07 -12.24 -6.72
C SER A 458 -14.14 -12.07 -5.63
N GLY A 459 -13.95 -11.15 -4.70
CA GLY A 459 -14.77 -10.97 -3.51
C GLY A 459 -14.70 -12.14 -2.53
N CYS A 460 -13.65 -12.97 -2.61
CA CYS A 460 -13.45 -14.09 -1.70
C CYS A 460 -13.09 -13.62 -0.30
N THR A 461 -12.17 -12.65 -0.20
CA THR A 461 -11.76 -12.06 1.08
C THR A 461 -12.92 -11.35 1.77
N ASP A 462 -13.77 -10.66 1.03
CA ASP A 462 -14.97 -10.01 1.55
C ASP A 462 -15.94 -11.02 2.17
N ARG A 463 -16.16 -12.16 1.46
CA ARG A 463 -16.98 -13.25 1.97
C ARG A 463 -16.37 -13.94 3.20
N ALA A 464 -15.04 -14.11 3.21
CA ALA A 464 -14.32 -14.66 4.34
C ALA A 464 -14.45 -13.75 5.58
N PHE A 465 -14.26 -12.46 5.39
CA PHE A 465 -14.43 -11.44 6.42
C PHE A 465 -15.86 -11.44 7.00
N ALA A 466 -16.88 -11.42 6.13
CA ALA A 466 -18.27 -11.45 6.55
C ALA A 466 -18.57 -12.70 7.38
N ARG A 467 -18.22 -13.90 6.88
CA ARG A 467 -18.46 -15.16 7.58
C ARG A 467 -17.74 -15.27 8.91
N PHE A 468 -16.52 -14.71 9.01
CA PHE A 468 -15.76 -14.68 10.25
C PHE A 468 -16.48 -13.87 11.36
N PHE A 469 -17.04 -12.72 11.01
CA PHE A 469 -17.80 -11.91 11.97
C PHE A 469 -19.22 -12.44 12.23
N GLU A 470 -19.77 -13.22 11.30
CA GLU A 470 -21.04 -13.96 11.47
C GLU A 470 -20.85 -15.28 12.23
N GLU A 471 -19.62 -15.62 12.63
CA GLU A 471 -19.27 -16.90 13.29
C GLU A 471 -19.65 -18.14 12.47
N ARG A 472 -19.55 -18.02 11.14
CA ARG A 472 -19.82 -19.07 10.16
C ARG A 472 -18.52 -19.64 9.60
N ALA A 473 -18.57 -20.83 9.01
CA ALA A 473 -17.40 -21.46 8.40
C ALA A 473 -16.78 -20.56 7.32
N VAL A 474 -15.50 -20.19 7.52
CA VAL A 474 -14.72 -19.37 6.59
C VAL A 474 -14.18 -20.25 5.46
N PRO A 475 -14.31 -19.86 4.18
CA PRO A 475 -13.73 -20.61 3.09
C PRO A 475 -12.20 -20.62 3.18
N THR A 476 -11.59 -21.77 3.07
CA THR A 476 -10.12 -21.93 3.09
C THR A 476 -9.48 -21.79 1.71
N ARG A 477 -10.27 -21.79 0.66
CA ARG A 477 -9.82 -21.65 -0.74
C ARG A 477 -10.66 -20.63 -1.47
N CYS A 478 -9.99 -19.69 -2.13
CA CYS A 478 -10.62 -18.77 -3.06
C CYS A 478 -10.71 -19.39 -4.47
N PRO A 479 -11.82 -19.23 -5.19
CA PRO A 479 -11.91 -19.68 -6.57
C PRO A 479 -10.89 -18.90 -7.42
N ARG A 480 -10.18 -19.60 -8.30
CA ARG A 480 -9.30 -18.98 -9.29
C ARG A 480 -10.14 -18.26 -10.33
N GLY A 481 -10.31 -16.95 -10.14
CA GLY A 481 -10.98 -16.07 -11.10
C GLY A 481 -10.08 -15.66 -12.27
N ARG A 482 -10.67 -14.92 -13.23
CA ARG A 482 -9.87 -14.22 -14.24
C ARG A 482 -9.09 -13.10 -13.58
N ARG A 483 -7.78 -13.01 -13.86
CA ARG A 483 -6.98 -11.83 -13.48
C ARG A 483 -7.59 -10.58 -14.14
N PRO A 484 -7.74 -9.48 -13.41
CA PRO A 484 -8.28 -8.23 -13.99
C PRO A 484 -7.40 -7.72 -15.14
N PHE A 485 -6.09 -7.89 -15.00
CA PHE A 485 -5.08 -7.56 -16.02
C PHE A 485 -4.30 -8.82 -16.40
N GLN A 486 -4.23 -9.08 -17.70
CA GLN A 486 -3.44 -10.19 -18.24
C GLN A 486 -2.00 -9.71 -18.47
N PRO A 487 -0.99 -10.59 -18.27
CA PRO A 487 0.38 -10.25 -18.59
C PRO A 487 0.51 -9.72 -20.02
N SER A 488 1.21 -8.59 -20.16
CA SER A 488 1.43 -7.95 -21.46
C SER A 488 2.73 -8.48 -22.08
N PRO A 489 2.74 -8.81 -23.38
CA PRO A 489 3.97 -9.19 -24.07
C PRO A 489 4.94 -8.00 -24.16
N PRO A 490 6.23 -8.26 -24.48
CA PRO A 490 7.18 -7.18 -24.79
C PRO A 490 6.58 -6.23 -25.84
N PRO A 491 6.62 -4.90 -25.59
CA PRO A 491 6.11 -3.95 -26.57
C PRO A 491 6.85 -4.02 -27.91
N PRO A 492 6.14 -3.91 -29.04
CA PRO A 492 6.76 -3.95 -30.37
C PRO A 492 7.80 -2.83 -30.53
N ARG A 493 8.92 -3.14 -31.19
CA ARG A 493 9.98 -2.17 -31.48
C ARG A 493 9.78 -1.44 -32.81
N ARG A 494 8.96 -1.99 -33.70
CA ARG A 494 8.59 -1.43 -35.01
C ARG A 494 7.22 -1.96 -35.42
N LEU A 495 6.54 -1.26 -36.34
CA LEU A 495 5.22 -1.67 -36.81
C LEU A 495 5.24 -3.05 -37.52
N ALA A 496 6.38 -3.43 -38.11
CA ALA A 496 6.54 -4.74 -38.74
C ALA A 496 6.40 -5.91 -37.75
N ASP A 497 6.71 -5.70 -36.47
CA ASP A 497 6.63 -6.72 -35.41
C ASP A 497 5.19 -6.92 -34.91
N VAL A 498 4.25 -6.08 -35.35
CA VAL A 498 2.83 -6.16 -34.95
C VAL A 498 2.07 -7.07 -35.89
N ALA A 499 1.44 -8.11 -35.37
CA ALA A 499 0.53 -8.94 -36.14
C ALA A 499 -0.67 -8.11 -36.64
N PRO A 500 -1.17 -8.28 -37.87
CA PRO A 500 -2.36 -7.59 -38.34
C PRO A 500 -3.57 -7.86 -37.42
N LEU A 501 -4.44 -6.86 -37.28
CA LEU A 501 -5.71 -7.04 -36.57
C LEU A 501 -6.52 -8.17 -37.24
N GLN A 502 -7.16 -9.02 -36.44
CA GLN A 502 -7.94 -10.16 -36.93
C GLN A 502 -8.94 -9.74 -38.02
N GLY A 503 -8.97 -10.48 -39.11
CA GLY A 503 -9.78 -10.18 -40.30
C GLY A 503 -9.20 -9.08 -41.19
N THR A 504 -7.94 -8.69 -40.98
CA THR A 504 -7.23 -7.70 -41.80
C THR A 504 -5.83 -8.19 -42.17
N SER A 505 -5.18 -7.55 -43.15
CA SER A 505 -3.85 -7.94 -43.61
C SER A 505 -2.96 -6.72 -43.93
N GLY A 506 -1.68 -6.98 -44.12
CA GLY A 506 -0.67 -6.03 -44.57
C GLY A 506 -0.48 -4.82 -43.63
N LEU A 507 0.07 -3.74 -44.15
CA LEU A 507 0.43 -2.55 -43.37
C LEU A 507 -0.80 -1.91 -42.67
N ARG A 508 -1.96 -1.90 -43.33
CA ARG A 508 -3.19 -1.38 -42.74
C ARG A 508 -3.67 -2.22 -41.54
N GLY A 509 -3.61 -3.54 -41.67
CA GLY A 509 -3.97 -4.45 -40.58
C GLY A 509 -3.06 -4.26 -39.37
N ARG A 510 -1.76 -4.11 -39.58
CA ARG A 510 -0.76 -3.81 -38.54
C ARG A 510 -1.01 -2.46 -37.89
N THR A 511 -1.35 -1.43 -38.68
CA THR A 511 -1.68 -0.11 -38.15
C THR A 511 -2.94 -0.15 -37.29
N LEU A 512 -4.00 -0.86 -37.68
CA LEU A 512 -5.21 -1.02 -36.88
C LEU A 512 -4.93 -1.77 -35.57
N ALA A 513 -4.04 -2.76 -35.61
CA ALA A 513 -3.57 -3.45 -34.40
C ALA A 513 -2.78 -2.49 -33.49
N ALA A 514 -1.92 -1.62 -34.04
CA ALA A 514 -1.21 -0.60 -33.28
C ALA A 514 -2.18 0.43 -32.63
N VAL A 515 -3.25 0.83 -33.35
CA VAL A 515 -4.34 1.66 -32.76
C VAL A 515 -4.95 0.98 -31.54
N LYS A 516 -5.29 -0.30 -31.66
CA LYS A 516 -5.84 -1.09 -30.54
C LYS A 516 -4.86 -1.16 -29.36
N LEU A 517 -3.59 -1.41 -29.63
CA LEU A 517 -2.54 -1.48 -28.59
C LEU A 517 -2.37 -0.14 -27.87
N THR A 518 -2.40 0.98 -28.59
CA THR A 518 -2.28 2.33 -28.01
C THR A 518 -3.48 2.64 -27.10
N LEU A 519 -4.70 2.34 -27.53
CA LEU A 519 -5.91 2.56 -26.70
C LEU A 519 -5.92 1.66 -25.46
N ARG A 520 -5.46 0.41 -25.60
CA ARG A 520 -5.31 -0.51 -24.47
C ARG A 520 -4.27 0.00 -23.48
N ASP A 521 -3.12 0.45 -23.97
CA ASP A 521 -2.03 1.01 -23.17
C ASP A 521 -2.48 2.23 -22.36
N VAL A 522 -3.20 3.17 -22.99
CA VAL A 522 -3.79 4.32 -22.30
C VAL A 522 -4.76 3.87 -21.20
N ALA A 523 -5.62 2.89 -21.49
CA ALA A 523 -6.57 2.38 -20.52
C ALA A 523 -5.89 1.69 -19.32
N GLU A 524 -4.81 0.93 -19.54
CA GLU A 524 -4.05 0.27 -18.49
C GLU A 524 -3.21 1.29 -17.67
N ASP A 525 -2.66 2.31 -18.31
CA ASP A 525 -1.90 3.37 -17.64
C ASP A 525 -2.80 4.27 -16.76
N SER A 526 -4.01 4.57 -17.22
CA SER A 526 -4.97 5.38 -16.46
C SER A 526 -5.53 4.70 -15.21
N VAL A 527 -5.44 3.37 -15.11
CA VAL A 527 -5.92 2.61 -13.95
C VAL A 527 -5.19 2.99 -12.67
N THR A 528 -3.90 3.25 -12.76
CA THR A 528 -3.08 3.69 -11.61
C THR A 528 -3.67 4.94 -10.97
N GLU A 529 -4.02 5.94 -11.77
CA GLU A 529 -4.60 7.19 -11.30
C GLU A 529 -5.97 6.96 -10.63
N LEU A 530 -6.82 6.12 -11.24
CA LEU A 530 -8.13 5.77 -10.69
C LEU A 530 -8.08 5.00 -9.35
N ILE A 531 -6.99 4.27 -9.10
CA ILE A 531 -6.79 3.53 -7.84
C ILE A 531 -6.30 4.47 -6.73
N PHE A 532 -5.40 5.38 -7.06
CA PHE A 532 -4.68 6.18 -6.06
C PHE A 532 -5.26 7.58 -5.85
N ASP A 533 -6.04 8.12 -6.81
CA ASP A 533 -6.69 9.43 -6.69
C ASP A 533 -8.09 9.42 -7.33
N PRO A 534 -9.09 8.81 -6.66
CA PRO A 534 -10.46 8.73 -7.19
C PRO A 534 -11.19 10.08 -7.19
N ASP A 535 -10.69 11.09 -6.49
CA ASP A 535 -11.37 12.37 -6.28
C ASP A 535 -10.81 13.50 -7.17
N ASP A 536 -9.76 13.24 -7.98
CA ASP A 536 -9.24 14.25 -8.93
C ASP A 536 -10.21 14.42 -10.10
N PRO A 537 -10.72 15.65 -10.36
CA PRO A 537 -11.59 15.93 -11.50
C PRO A 537 -10.90 15.72 -12.86
N ASP A 538 -9.59 15.79 -12.91
CA ASP A 538 -8.75 15.39 -14.05
C ASP A 538 -8.24 13.96 -13.81
N ILE A 539 -9.12 13.00 -13.93
CA ILE A 539 -8.97 11.59 -13.48
C ILE A 539 -7.64 10.95 -13.89
N ALA A 540 -7.12 11.21 -15.09
CA ALA A 540 -5.82 10.66 -15.45
C ALA A 540 -5.09 11.51 -16.49
N ARG A 541 -3.76 11.59 -16.34
CA ARG A 541 -2.86 12.19 -17.35
C ARG A 541 -1.61 11.34 -17.50
N GLY A 542 -1.22 10.99 -18.71
CA GLY A 542 -0.03 10.18 -18.93
C GLY A 542 0.66 10.44 -20.26
N GLY A 543 1.91 9.97 -20.34
CA GLY A 543 2.67 9.93 -21.60
C GLY A 543 2.47 8.61 -22.32
N GLY A 544 2.43 8.62 -23.66
CA GLY A 544 2.49 7.38 -24.43
C GLY A 544 3.82 6.65 -24.23
N LEU A 545 3.86 5.36 -24.46
CA LEU A 545 5.10 4.59 -24.31
C LEU A 545 6.25 5.14 -25.17
N ARG A 546 5.94 5.58 -26.39
CA ARG A 546 6.95 6.04 -27.37
C ARG A 546 6.89 7.55 -27.64
N ALA A 547 5.69 8.14 -27.65
CA ALA A 547 5.48 9.56 -27.92
C ALA A 547 4.12 10.04 -27.43
N GLY A 548 3.95 11.36 -27.39
CA GLY A 548 2.69 12.03 -27.12
C GLY A 548 2.20 11.90 -25.68
N HIS A 549 1.02 12.45 -25.42
CA HIS A 549 0.40 12.41 -24.10
C HIS A 549 -1.12 12.30 -24.22
N TYR A 550 -1.76 11.93 -23.11
CA TYR A 550 -3.21 11.83 -23.01
C TYR A 550 -3.74 12.46 -21.72
N ARG A 551 -5.03 12.78 -21.76
CA ARG A 551 -5.81 13.24 -20.62
C ARG A 551 -7.17 12.57 -20.63
N ILE A 552 -7.67 12.14 -19.46
CA ILE A 552 -9.03 11.67 -19.24
C ILE A 552 -9.66 12.60 -18.19
N ASP A 553 -10.80 13.22 -18.53
CA ASP A 553 -11.52 14.10 -17.62
C ASP A 553 -12.57 13.35 -16.75
N GLY A 554 -13.19 14.06 -15.79
CA GLY A 554 -14.21 13.54 -14.88
C GLY A 554 -15.46 12.97 -15.56
N HIS A 555 -15.63 13.18 -16.87
CA HIS A 555 -16.72 12.62 -17.69
C HIS A 555 -16.27 11.42 -18.54
N ASN A 556 -15.12 10.84 -18.25
CA ASN A 556 -14.48 9.80 -19.04
C ASN A 556 -14.23 10.21 -20.51
N THR A 557 -13.92 11.49 -20.76
CA THR A 557 -13.50 11.94 -22.08
C THR A 557 -11.99 11.80 -22.20
N LEU A 558 -11.54 10.94 -23.13
CA LEU A 558 -10.14 10.78 -23.47
C LEU A 558 -9.74 11.74 -24.57
N GLU A 559 -8.72 12.54 -24.33
CA GLU A 559 -8.01 13.35 -25.32
C GLU A 559 -6.62 12.76 -25.55
N LEU A 560 -6.26 12.60 -26.83
CA LEU A 560 -4.98 12.07 -27.28
C LEU A 560 -4.26 13.13 -28.14
N ASP A 561 -2.99 13.37 -27.82
CA ASP A 561 -2.12 14.23 -28.62
C ASP A 561 -0.83 13.49 -28.99
N GLY A 562 -0.79 12.97 -30.23
CA GLY A 562 0.35 12.26 -30.79
C GLY A 562 0.75 10.99 -30.02
N VAL A 563 -0.18 10.34 -29.31
CA VAL A 563 0.13 9.19 -28.45
C VAL A 563 0.57 7.99 -29.29
N ALA A 564 1.71 7.41 -28.94
CA ALA A 564 2.27 6.24 -29.60
C ALA A 564 2.67 5.15 -28.61
N PHE A 565 2.16 3.94 -28.81
CA PHE A 565 2.62 2.72 -28.19
C PHE A 565 3.63 1.98 -29.10
N VAL A 566 3.36 1.95 -30.40
CA VAL A 566 4.23 1.37 -31.43
C VAL A 566 4.98 2.51 -32.11
N PRO A 567 6.32 2.42 -32.27
CA PRO A 567 7.09 3.44 -32.97
C PRO A 567 6.57 3.71 -34.39
N GLY A 568 6.46 4.99 -34.75
CA GLY A 568 6.01 5.41 -36.07
C GLY A 568 4.49 5.33 -36.30
N VAL A 569 3.70 5.06 -35.26
CA VAL A 569 2.22 5.12 -35.30
C VAL A 569 1.72 6.02 -34.18
N THR A 570 1.13 7.17 -34.53
CA THR A 570 0.62 8.16 -33.57
C THR A 570 -0.89 8.30 -33.67
N LEU A 571 -1.53 8.53 -32.52
CA LEU A 571 -2.96 8.78 -32.40
C LEU A 571 -3.19 10.16 -31.80
N SER A 572 -4.07 10.94 -32.45
CA SER A 572 -4.61 12.19 -31.90
C SER A 572 -6.12 12.20 -32.06
N GLY A 573 -6.83 12.83 -31.11
CA GLY A 573 -8.28 12.95 -31.19
C GLY A 573 -8.95 12.84 -29.85
N ARG A 574 -10.30 12.71 -29.90
CA ARG A 574 -11.14 12.71 -28.70
C ARG A 574 -12.11 11.52 -28.73
N LEU A 575 -12.25 10.83 -27.59
CA LEU A 575 -13.23 9.79 -27.35
C LEU A 575 -14.05 10.14 -26.11
N GLU A 576 -15.35 10.24 -26.27
CA GLU A 576 -16.31 10.39 -25.17
C GLU A 576 -16.64 9.01 -24.59
N HIS A 577 -16.91 8.94 -23.29
CA HIS A 577 -17.26 7.71 -22.57
C HIS A 577 -16.20 6.60 -22.75
N PHE A 578 -14.94 6.98 -22.70
CA PHE A 578 -13.82 6.06 -22.87
C PHE A 578 -13.91 4.89 -21.87
N GLY A 579 -13.75 3.68 -22.38
CA GLY A 579 -13.90 2.46 -21.58
C GLY A 579 -15.34 2.01 -21.30
N GLU A 580 -16.35 2.79 -21.63
CA GLU A 580 -17.77 2.46 -21.44
C GLU A 580 -18.38 1.75 -22.65
N ARG A 581 -19.62 1.18 -22.47
CA ARG A 581 -20.36 0.55 -23.57
C ARG A 581 -20.81 1.54 -24.65
N ARG A 582 -20.87 2.83 -24.35
CA ARG A 582 -21.30 3.92 -25.24
C ARG A 582 -20.17 4.76 -25.80
N GLU A 583 -18.91 4.29 -25.68
CA GLU A 583 -17.72 4.96 -26.22
C GLU A 583 -17.90 5.39 -27.68
N ARG A 584 -17.58 6.65 -27.98
CA ARG A 584 -17.66 7.23 -29.33
C ARG A 584 -16.68 8.38 -29.51
N GLY A 585 -16.25 8.62 -30.75
CA GLY A 585 -15.40 9.75 -31.08
C GLY A 585 -14.64 9.61 -32.40
N ARG A 586 -13.59 10.40 -32.54
CA ARG A 586 -12.77 10.46 -33.78
C ARG A 586 -11.30 10.36 -33.40
N LEU A 587 -10.57 9.55 -34.15
CA LEU A 587 -9.12 9.38 -34.01
C LEU A 587 -8.46 9.65 -35.38
N ARG A 588 -7.48 10.52 -35.40
CA ARG A 588 -6.52 10.67 -36.49
C ARG A 588 -5.36 9.72 -36.26
N VAL A 589 -5.08 8.91 -37.27
CA VAL A 589 -3.91 8.04 -37.32
C VAL A 589 -2.86 8.69 -38.19
N SER A 590 -1.63 8.81 -37.72
CA SER A 590 -0.49 9.38 -38.43
C SER A 590 0.82 8.73 -38.00
N GLY A 591 1.94 9.20 -38.53
CA GLY A 591 3.28 8.73 -38.16
C GLY A 591 4.07 8.24 -39.37
N SER A 592 5.40 8.05 -39.18
CA SER A 592 6.33 7.71 -40.25
C SER A 592 6.17 6.29 -40.80
N ALA A 593 5.64 5.37 -39.99
CA ALA A 593 5.46 3.96 -40.36
C ALA A 593 4.01 3.60 -40.72
N ALA A 594 3.04 4.50 -40.45
CA ALA A 594 1.61 4.22 -40.61
C ALA A 594 1.00 4.96 -41.79
N PRO A 595 0.08 4.34 -42.54
CA PRO A 595 -0.78 5.10 -43.48
C PRO A 595 -1.65 6.06 -42.68
N HIS A 596 -1.74 7.31 -43.16
CA HIS A 596 -2.53 8.35 -42.54
C HIS A 596 -4.04 8.10 -42.73
N GLY A 597 -4.86 8.49 -41.74
CA GLY A 597 -6.29 8.33 -41.84
C GLY A 597 -7.10 8.90 -40.69
N LEU A 598 -8.41 8.85 -40.84
CA LEU A 598 -9.38 9.25 -39.85
C LEU A 598 -10.33 8.07 -39.55
N LEU A 599 -10.41 7.70 -38.27
CA LEU A 599 -11.28 6.65 -37.77
C LEU A 599 -12.37 7.25 -36.88
N ARG A 600 -13.61 6.88 -37.11
CA ARG A 600 -14.74 7.16 -36.21
C ARG A 600 -14.99 5.89 -35.37
N LEU A 601 -14.91 6.02 -34.06
CA LEU A 601 -15.25 4.97 -33.14
C LEU A 601 -16.70 5.12 -32.69
N ASN A 602 -17.41 4.00 -32.64
CA ASN A 602 -18.69 3.87 -31.99
C ASN A 602 -18.74 2.51 -31.29
N ARG A 603 -18.77 2.54 -29.98
CA ARG A 603 -18.57 1.35 -29.11
C ARG A 603 -17.18 0.74 -29.37
N GLN A 604 -17.06 -0.41 -29.94
CA GLN A 604 -15.77 -1.02 -30.29
C GLN A 604 -15.59 -1.12 -31.83
N ARG A 605 -16.46 -0.48 -32.59
CA ARG A 605 -16.40 -0.48 -34.05
C ARG A 605 -15.68 0.77 -34.54
N ALA A 606 -14.65 0.58 -35.33
CA ALA A 606 -13.94 1.64 -36.03
C ALA A 606 -14.33 1.66 -37.51
N ARG A 607 -14.72 2.82 -38.02
CA ARG A 607 -15.04 3.05 -39.43
C ARG A 607 -14.31 4.31 -39.91
N GLY A 608 -13.85 4.33 -41.14
CA GLY A 608 -13.19 5.49 -41.69
C GLY A 608 -12.31 5.19 -42.88
N THR A 609 -11.24 5.94 -43.03
CA THR A 609 -10.24 5.74 -44.09
C THR A 609 -8.85 5.57 -43.49
N LEU A 610 -8.02 4.76 -44.12
CA LEU A 610 -6.63 4.56 -43.74
C LEU A 610 -5.82 4.31 -45.03
N GLY A 611 -4.87 5.22 -45.36
CA GLY A 611 -4.15 5.22 -46.63
C GLY A 611 -5.08 5.30 -47.84
N GLY A 612 -6.06 6.22 -47.81
CA GLY A 612 -7.04 6.42 -48.88
C GLY A 612 -8.12 5.33 -49.01
N ARG A 613 -8.01 4.20 -48.30
CA ARG A 613 -8.96 3.07 -48.41
C ARG A 613 -9.91 2.99 -47.21
N ARG A 614 -11.19 2.68 -47.45
CA ARG A 614 -12.20 2.49 -46.41
C ARG A 614 -11.85 1.33 -45.51
N VAL A 615 -12.08 1.50 -44.20
CA VAL A 615 -11.92 0.47 -43.18
C VAL A 615 -13.19 0.37 -42.32
N ARG A 616 -13.53 -0.88 -41.93
CA ARG A 616 -14.62 -1.18 -41.02
C ARG A 616 -14.22 -2.41 -40.20
N VAL A 617 -13.87 -2.20 -38.93
CA VAL A 617 -13.31 -3.26 -38.07
C VAL A 617 -13.88 -3.17 -36.66
N HIS A 618 -13.75 -4.28 -35.91
CA HIS A 618 -13.90 -4.29 -34.47
C HIS A 618 -12.53 -4.25 -33.81
N LEU A 619 -12.28 -3.25 -32.96
CA LEU A 619 -11.00 -3.14 -32.24
C LEU A 619 -10.92 -4.12 -31.07
N ASN A 620 -12.07 -4.61 -30.54
CA ASN A 620 -12.12 -5.51 -29.36
C ASN A 620 -11.19 -5.09 -28.21
N ALA A 621 -11.06 -3.77 -28.01
CA ALA A 621 -10.33 -3.22 -26.90
C ALA A 621 -11.22 -3.31 -25.64
N ARG A 622 -11.32 -4.50 -25.03
CA ARG A 622 -11.97 -4.61 -23.71
C ARG A 622 -11.09 -3.91 -22.71
N SER A 623 -11.55 -2.79 -22.18
CA SER A 623 -10.81 -2.04 -21.17
C SER A 623 -10.94 -2.71 -19.81
N ALA A 624 -9.83 -2.89 -19.12
CA ALA A 624 -9.76 -3.32 -17.72
C ALA A 624 -10.47 -2.33 -16.77
N VAL A 625 -10.65 -1.08 -17.19
CA VAL A 625 -11.40 -0.02 -16.49
C VAL A 625 -12.82 -0.49 -16.12
N ARG A 626 -13.48 -1.33 -16.94
CA ARG A 626 -14.79 -1.91 -16.59
C ARG A 626 -14.77 -2.81 -15.36
N SER A 627 -13.66 -3.48 -15.10
CA SER A 627 -13.54 -4.36 -13.92
C SER A 627 -13.44 -3.55 -12.63
N LEU A 628 -12.84 -2.36 -12.68
CA LEU A 628 -12.72 -1.45 -11.54
C LEU A 628 -14.04 -0.73 -11.23
N ALA A 629 -14.70 -0.19 -12.25
CA ALA A 629 -16.02 0.41 -12.10
C ALA A 629 -17.03 -0.61 -11.53
N ALA A 630 -17.04 -1.85 -12.03
CA ALA A 630 -17.91 -2.91 -11.52
C ALA A 630 -17.59 -3.31 -10.06
N LYS A 631 -16.38 -3.06 -9.56
CA LYS A 631 -16.04 -3.30 -8.17
C LYS A 631 -16.57 -2.18 -7.27
N ARG A 632 -16.45 -0.91 -7.68
CA ARG A 632 -17.03 0.24 -7.00
C ARG A 632 -18.56 0.09 -6.83
N ASP A 633 -19.25 -0.43 -7.86
CA ASP A 633 -20.69 -0.65 -7.86
C ASP A 633 -21.13 -1.85 -6.96
N ARG A 634 -20.25 -2.75 -6.58
CA ARG A 634 -20.56 -3.93 -5.76
C ARG A 634 -20.65 -3.64 -4.25
N TRP A 635 -20.18 -2.47 -3.82
CA TRP A 635 -20.18 -2.08 -2.42
C TRP A 635 -20.97 -0.79 -2.21
N PRO A 636 -22.30 -0.85 -2.42
CA PRO A 636 -23.15 0.27 -2.04
C PRO A 636 -23.01 0.51 -0.54
N LEU A 637 -23.06 1.77 -0.14
CA LEU A 637 -23.15 2.13 1.28
C LEU A 637 -24.29 1.36 1.94
N PRO A 638 -24.16 0.94 3.20
CA PRO A 638 -25.21 0.22 3.91
C PRO A 638 -26.53 0.98 3.87
N PRO A 639 -27.71 0.29 3.77
CA PRO A 639 -29.00 0.96 3.81
C PRO A 639 -29.14 1.85 5.03
N GLY A 640 -29.59 3.10 4.86
CA GLY A 640 -29.75 4.07 5.92
C GLY A 640 -28.48 4.85 6.29
N VAL A 641 -27.42 4.78 5.47
CA VAL A 641 -26.32 5.75 5.46
C VAL A 641 -26.71 6.85 4.47
N PRO A 642 -26.97 8.11 4.93
CA PRO A 642 -27.36 9.21 4.05
C PRO A 642 -26.25 9.59 3.07
#